data_88f35a6442b785758d09d7fef6446c88
#
_entry.id   88f35a6442b785758d09d7fef6446c88
#
_cell.length_a   1.000
_cell.length_b   1.000
_cell.length_c   1.000
_cell.angle_alpha   90.00
_cell.angle_beta   90.00
_cell.angle_gamma   90.00
#
_symmetry.space_group_name_H-M   'P 1'
#
loop_
_entity.id
_entity.type
_entity.pdbx_description
1 polymer ?
#
loop_
_entity_poly.entity_id
_entity_poly.type
_entity_poly.pdbx_seq_one_letter_code
_entity_poly.pdbx_strand_id
1 'polypeptide(L)'
;GSQTSATTETPPDEPKGKAERGLRLNDIAIENLFITYNDFQHSTYASIADIDLKLNGNFSETNTLIDIFLALQNISYRHQNSVWINKTDLKWQAVIGANLKEMTFDIQKNDLALNDLKLDLTGNIGIGEDKYKLDLQLNAPDTKFASLLAMVPKTLQHYIEGLETSGDFKLNVTAKGEYYADHLPALQANLLVNNASVKYPELPEAIRQINIDLNVSNPGGPVDSTQLNLKKLSFDIAGNPFSMYLNISNPNDPVLAGGAVGVINFSNLKKALPLKDITLQGIVTTDMTFNGKYQYIEKEQYEKFIAKGNIILKDLLLVNAEFPEGISIPQGSVTITPAQLNLKQLQAKVFSSDFTLQGNISNYLPYVFKNETLKGNFSLHSNRINLNEFIIAQAKAARQTKSDTTARASADSIALTDKPTAAEGALEIPKNIDVQFTSNISTILFDNLTIRNVKGQISLDNAVATLKNLSMDMLEGKMVMNGQYNTANPKIPTVDFKLNISDFDIHAAYEAFTFLRKSIPVAMNCSGQVSAAMNFSSTLDKEMSPVMTTANGGGYLESKGILINDNPAMNQLASVMKNDELSRLSISKLKIDFKLENGNIIVEPFKTSFAGNPVTIYGNQTVDGQLDYTLSMNIDRKFFGKDIDNLLKSIPGSDNIKNLDIDAKVEGTLSKPVIKPDLSKAIKAVTKAAEKELKGNLLQGIQNLFKKK
;
A
#
# COMPACT_ATOMS: atom_id res chain seq x y z
N GLY A 1 -28.44 122.81 -4.16
CA GLY A 1 -27.53 122.02 -3.46
C GLY A 1 -26.93 120.94 -4.33
N SER A 2 -25.69 121.11 -4.67
CA SER A 2 -24.89 120.17 -5.43
C SER A 2 -24.29 119.11 -4.53
N GLN A 3 -24.45 117.83 -4.90
CA GLN A 3 -23.75 116.68 -4.30
C GLN A 3 -22.58 116.31 -5.14
N THR A 4 -21.42 116.30 -4.54
CA THR A 4 -20.18 115.77 -5.08
C THR A 4 -20.05 114.27 -4.77
N SER A 5 -19.94 113.46 -5.82
CA SER A 5 -19.69 112.02 -5.70
C SER A 5 -18.22 111.77 -5.49
N ALA A 6 -17.88 111.07 -4.43
CA ALA A 6 -16.53 110.50 -4.21
C ALA A 6 -16.43 109.08 -4.81
N THR A 7 -15.51 108.92 -5.75
CA THR A 7 -15.13 107.63 -6.32
C THR A 7 -14.18 106.89 -5.35
N THR A 8 -14.62 105.77 -4.89
CA THR A 8 -13.80 104.86 -4.10
C THR A 8 -13.10 103.84 -5.05
N GLU A 9 -11.82 103.89 -5.17
CA GLU A 9 -10.99 102.82 -5.85
C GLU A 9 -10.98 101.58 -5.03
N THR A 10 -11.34 100.47 -5.68
CA THR A 10 -11.27 99.10 -5.12
C THR A 10 -9.80 98.58 -5.32
N PRO A 11 -9.15 98.02 -4.31
CA PRO A 11 -7.86 97.38 -4.47
C PRO A 11 -8.00 96.10 -5.32
N PRO A 12 -6.96 95.64 -6.08
CA PRO A 12 -7.04 94.47 -6.90
C PRO A 12 -7.13 93.16 -6.03
N ASP A 13 -8.03 92.29 -6.45
CA ASP A 13 -8.21 90.97 -5.89
C ASP A 13 -6.89 90.14 -5.96
N GLU A 14 -6.31 89.84 -4.82
CA GLU A 14 -5.28 88.81 -4.72
C GLU A 14 -5.89 87.45 -5.10
N PRO A 15 -5.19 86.60 -5.92
CA PRO A 15 -5.74 85.28 -6.23
C PRO A 15 -5.84 84.45 -4.95
N LYS A 16 -7.05 84.10 -4.52
CA LYS A 16 -7.29 83.07 -3.47
C LYS A 16 -6.67 81.80 -3.89
N GLY A 17 -5.50 81.51 -3.29
CA GLY A 17 -4.88 80.18 -3.36
C GLY A 17 -5.94 79.08 -3.05
N LYS A 18 -6.09 78.09 -3.93
CA LYS A 18 -6.87 76.89 -3.66
C LYS A 18 -6.29 76.29 -2.37
N ALA A 19 -7.11 76.39 -1.32
CA ALA A 19 -6.73 75.57 -0.13
C ALA A 19 -6.73 74.11 -0.52
N GLU A 20 -5.55 73.55 -0.69
CA GLU A 20 -5.38 72.10 -0.78
C GLU A 20 -5.90 71.51 0.52
N ARG A 21 -7.10 70.87 0.42
CA ARG A 21 -7.66 70.08 1.52
C ARG A 21 -6.80 68.78 1.61
N GLY A 22 -5.69 68.82 2.30
CA GLY A 22 -4.88 67.69 2.65
C GLY A 22 -5.63 66.88 3.71
N LEU A 23 -5.89 65.63 3.45
CA LEU A 23 -6.34 64.69 4.46
C LEU A 23 -5.17 64.33 5.36
N ARG A 24 -5.19 64.76 6.61
CA ARG A 24 -4.17 64.46 7.59
C ARG A 24 -4.50 63.13 8.26
N LEU A 25 -3.92 62.02 7.78
CA LEU A 25 -3.94 60.71 8.41
C LEU A 25 -2.64 60.59 9.24
N ASN A 26 -2.74 60.52 10.56
CA ASN A 26 -1.56 60.39 11.43
C ASN A 26 -1.28 58.93 11.83
N ASP A 27 -2.35 58.13 11.94
CA ASP A 27 -2.26 56.72 12.37
C ASP A 27 -3.20 55.86 11.51
N ILE A 28 -2.67 54.77 11.01
CA ILE A 28 -3.43 53.71 10.36
C ILE A 28 -3.10 52.42 11.13
N ALA A 29 -4.14 51.73 11.64
CA ALA A 29 -3.99 50.46 12.31
C ALA A 29 -4.92 49.41 11.71
N ILE A 30 -4.36 48.25 11.45
CA ILE A 30 -5.08 47.02 11.15
C ILE A 30 -4.66 46.03 12.23
N GLU A 31 -5.60 45.46 12.95
CA GLU A 31 -5.33 44.52 14.03
C GLU A 31 -6.14 43.27 13.88
N ASN A 32 -5.55 42.10 14.15
CA ASN A 32 -6.19 40.78 14.12
C ASN A 32 -6.83 40.45 12.75
N LEU A 33 -6.20 40.83 11.64
CA LEU A 33 -6.70 40.48 10.31
C LEU A 33 -6.21 39.04 9.94
N PHE A 34 -7.16 38.22 9.51
CA PHE A 34 -6.90 36.88 8.98
C PHE A 34 -7.11 36.83 7.48
N ILE A 35 -6.17 36.28 6.74
CA ILE A 35 -6.25 36.09 5.30
C ILE A 35 -6.04 34.65 4.94
N THR A 36 -6.95 34.11 4.12
CA THR A 36 -6.79 32.79 3.50
C THR A 36 -7.03 32.89 2.00
N TYR A 37 -6.13 32.30 1.24
CA TYR A 37 -6.26 32.11 -0.19
C TYR A 37 -6.31 30.62 -0.50
N ASN A 38 -7.31 30.18 -1.25
CA ASN A 38 -7.49 28.79 -1.62
C ASN A 38 -7.84 28.66 -3.09
N ASP A 39 -6.88 28.17 -3.88
CA ASP A 39 -7.06 27.87 -5.31
C ASP A 39 -7.17 26.36 -5.49
N PHE A 40 -8.39 25.90 -5.71
CA PHE A 40 -8.68 24.47 -5.91
C PHE A 40 -8.23 23.96 -7.28
N GLN A 41 -8.12 24.83 -8.30
CA GLN A 41 -7.70 24.41 -9.64
C GLN A 41 -6.21 24.07 -9.66
N HIS A 42 -5.39 24.86 -8.99
CA HIS A 42 -3.94 24.66 -8.91
C HIS A 42 -3.50 24.01 -7.60
N SER A 43 -4.45 23.57 -6.76
CA SER A 43 -4.17 22.96 -5.45
C SER A 43 -3.23 23.83 -4.59
N THR A 44 -3.47 25.15 -4.58
CA THR A 44 -2.66 26.11 -3.83
C THR A 44 -3.42 26.62 -2.62
N TYR A 45 -2.79 26.61 -1.46
CA TYR A 45 -3.32 27.15 -0.22
C TYR A 45 -2.30 28.10 0.41
N ALA A 46 -2.72 29.29 0.78
CA ALA A 46 -1.95 30.25 1.57
C ALA A 46 -2.80 30.81 2.70
N SER A 47 -2.19 31.01 3.86
CA SER A 47 -2.86 31.65 4.99
C SER A 47 -1.89 32.45 5.85
N ILE A 48 -2.40 33.53 6.44
CA ILE A 48 -1.76 34.31 7.49
C ILE A 48 -2.79 34.44 8.60
N ALA A 49 -2.48 33.92 9.81
CA ALA A 49 -3.44 33.81 10.90
C ALA A 49 -3.33 35.02 11.78
N ASP A 50 -3.14 36.06 11.71
CA ASP A 50 -3.03 37.27 12.52
C ASP A 50 -2.06 38.27 11.87
N ILE A 51 -2.64 39.36 11.40
CA ILE A 51 -1.91 40.47 10.77
C ILE A 51 -2.17 41.70 11.60
N ASP A 52 -1.11 42.22 12.25
CA ASP A 52 -1.09 43.49 12.89
C ASP A 52 -0.22 44.46 12.08
N LEU A 53 -0.81 45.55 11.61
CA LEU A 53 -0.10 46.61 10.91
C LEU A 53 -0.42 47.95 11.57
N LYS A 54 0.62 48.69 11.97
CA LYS A 54 0.49 50.08 12.43
C LYS A 54 1.42 50.97 11.62
N LEU A 55 0.85 52.03 11.05
CA LEU A 55 1.58 53.02 10.30
C LEU A 55 1.33 54.37 10.99
N ASN A 56 2.40 55.06 11.36
CA ASN A 56 2.34 56.41 11.92
C ASN A 56 3.17 57.37 11.06
N GLY A 57 2.61 58.48 10.63
CA GLY A 57 3.34 59.42 9.78
C GLY A 57 2.43 60.56 9.30
N ASN A 58 3.02 61.63 8.74
CA ASN A 58 2.27 62.71 8.15
C ASN A 58 2.04 62.51 6.65
N PHE A 59 0.97 61.78 6.31
CA PHE A 59 0.62 61.46 4.92
C PHE A 59 0.11 62.62 4.07
N SER A 60 0.11 63.87 4.62
CA SER A 60 -0.20 65.06 3.85
C SER A 60 1.02 65.80 3.27
N GLU A 61 2.22 65.43 3.66
CA GLU A 61 3.48 65.98 3.16
C GLU A 61 4.04 65.15 2.01
N THR A 62 4.70 65.82 1.05
CA THR A 62 5.36 65.15 -0.08
C THR A 62 6.49 64.25 0.40
N ASN A 63 7.27 64.73 1.36
CA ASN A 63 8.35 63.95 2.00
C ASN A 63 8.00 63.76 3.48
N THR A 64 7.98 62.51 3.94
CA THR A 64 7.62 62.20 5.32
C THR A 64 8.42 61.02 5.83
N LEU A 65 8.50 60.88 7.15
CA LEU A 65 8.93 59.65 7.82
C LEU A 65 7.69 58.89 8.24
N ILE A 66 7.70 57.63 7.96
CA ILE A 66 6.62 56.67 8.34
C ILE A 66 7.22 55.62 9.27
N ASP A 67 6.69 55.55 10.50
CA ASP A 67 6.99 54.48 11.42
C ASP A 67 6.07 53.29 11.09
N ILE A 68 6.65 52.16 10.85
CA ILE A 68 5.94 50.92 10.50
C ILE A 68 6.15 49.87 11.60
N PHE A 69 5.04 49.28 12.05
CA PHE A 69 5.03 48.02 12.77
C PHE A 69 4.17 47.04 12.01
N LEU A 70 4.76 45.90 11.62
CA LEU A 70 4.08 44.78 10.96
C LEU A 70 4.38 43.50 11.70
N ALA A 71 3.36 42.79 12.14
CA ALA A 71 3.48 41.44 12.64
C ALA A 71 2.54 40.50 11.84
N LEU A 72 3.11 39.44 11.31
CA LEU A 72 2.39 38.37 10.61
C LEU A 72 2.66 37.08 11.35
N GLN A 73 1.61 36.38 11.77
CA GLN A 73 1.73 35.14 12.51
C GLN A 73 1.25 33.94 11.69
N ASN A 74 1.93 32.81 11.89
CA ASN A 74 1.57 31.52 11.28
C ASN A 74 1.38 31.59 9.76
N ILE A 75 2.27 32.26 9.06
CA ILE A 75 2.30 32.29 7.58
C ILE A 75 2.47 30.85 7.10
N SER A 76 1.54 30.40 6.26
CA SER A 76 1.56 29.06 5.71
C SER A 76 1.33 29.09 4.20
N TYR A 77 2.10 28.31 3.45
CA TYR A 77 1.95 28.18 2.01
C TYR A 77 2.14 26.73 1.58
N ARG A 78 1.14 26.19 0.89
CA ARG A 78 1.15 24.84 0.32
C ARG A 78 0.77 24.90 -1.15
N HIS A 79 1.53 24.23 -1.97
CA HIS A 79 1.23 24.07 -3.39
C HIS A 79 1.28 22.59 -3.74
N GLN A 80 0.18 22.07 -4.29
CA GLN A 80 -0.03 20.64 -4.52
C GLN A 80 0.15 19.85 -3.19
N ASN A 81 0.98 18.81 -3.19
CA ASN A 81 1.26 18.00 -2.00
C ASN A 81 2.44 18.52 -1.17
N SER A 82 3.07 19.64 -1.56
CA SER A 82 4.26 20.19 -0.91
C SER A 82 3.94 21.37 -0.02
N VAL A 83 4.38 21.32 1.23
CA VAL A 83 4.32 22.45 2.18
C VAL A 83 5.62 23.24 2.05
N TRP A 84 5.54 24.46 1.53
CA TRP A 84 6.70 25.35 1.31
C TRP A 84 6.98 26.26 2.50
N ILE A 85 5.93 26.78 3.13
CA ILE A 85 6.03 27.59 4.34
C ILE A 85 5.05 27.01 5.35
N ASN A 86 5.52 26.79 6.58
CA ASN A 86 4.73 26.17 7.63
C ASN A 86 4.80 26.96 8.93
N LYS A 87 3.73 27.72 9.22
CA LYS A 87 3.55 28.49 10.47
C LYS A 87 4.75 29.37 10.82
N THR A 88 5.26 30.13 9.84
CA THR A 88 6.36 31.07 10.01
C THR A 88 5.82 32.42 10.49
N ASP A 89 6.50 33.04 11.45
CA ASP A 89 6.18 34.38 11.94
C ASP A 89 7.14 35.41 11.34
N LEU A 90 6.62 36.59 11.01
CA LEU A 90 7.40 37.75 10.59
C LEU A 90 7.04 38.94 11.46
N LYS A 91 8.05 39.64 11.99
CA LYS A 91 7.91 40.91 12.69
C LYS A 91 8.82 41.93 12.04
N TRP A 92 8.30 43.11 11.77
CA TRP A 92 9.06 44.18 11.19
C TRP A 92 8.70 45.52 11.81
N GLN A 93 9.69 46.19 12.38
CA GLN A 93 9.61 47.59 12.83
C GLN A 93 10.59 48.36 12.00
N ALA A 94 10.11 49.44 11.37
CA ALA A 94 10.93 50.23 10.46
C ALA A 94 10.58 51.70 10.48
N VAL A 95 11.58 52.53 10.19
CA VAL A 95 11.38 53.93 9.84
C VAL A 95 11.67 54.09 8.34
N ILE A 96 10.65 54.48 7.59
CA ILE A 96 10.71 54.59 6.14
C ILE A 96 10.65 56.09 5.77
N GLY A 97 11.68 56.57 5.07
CA GLY A 97 11.62 57.87 4.38
C GLY A 97 10.77 57.74 3.12
N ALA A 98 9.65 58.41 3.07
CA ALA A 98 8.73 58.32 1.96
C ALA A 98 8.67 59.65 1.16
N ASN A 99 8.78 59.56 -0.16
CA ASN A 99 8.33 60.61 -1.08
C ASN A 99 7.00 60.19 -1.70
N LEU A 100 5.94 60.74 -1.18
CA LEU A 100 4.57 60.38 -1.57
C LEU A 100 4.12 60.87 -2.95
N LYS A 101 4.85 61.83 -3.52
CA LYS A 101 4.62 62.33 -4.89
C LYS A 101 5.26 61.37 -5.92
N GLU A 102 6.47 60.97 -5.67
CA GLU A 102 7.22 60.08 -6.54
C GLU A 102 6.99 58.60 -6.17
N MET A 103 6.24 58.33 -5.10
CA MET A 103 5.95 56.98 -4.56
C MET A 103 7.24 56.18 -4.34
N THR A 104 8.22 56.81 -3.74
CA THR A 104 9.51 56.16 -3.38
C THR A 104 9.66 56.08 -1.87
N PHE A 105 10.18 54.95 -1.41
CA PHE A 105 10.32 54.58 0.00
C PHE A 105 11.71 54.09 0.29
N ASP A 106 12.39 54.76 1.20
CA ASP A 106 13.76 54.44 1.62
C ASP A 106 13.77 53.88 3.05
N ILE A 107 14.30 52.70 3.21
CA ILE A 107 14.34 52.00 4.50
C ILE A 107 15.54 52.56 5.29
N GLN A 108 15.28 53.43 6.28
CA GLN A 108 16.29 54.13 7.05
C GLN A 108 16.72 53.36 8.29
N LYS A 109 15.80 52.79 9.00
CA LYS A 109 16.01 51.98 10.19
C LYS A 109 15.03 50.82 10.16
N ASN A 110 15.48 49.66 10.59
CA ASN A 110 14.59 48.52 10.68
C ASN A 110 15.08 47.50 11.73
N ASP A 111 14.12 46.75 12.28
CA ASP A 111 14.29 45.54 13.09
C ASP A 111 13.34 44.51 12.45
N LEU A 112 13.88 43.64 11.61
CA LEU A 112 13.16 42.59 10.92
C LEU A 112 13.55 41.25 11.53
N ALA A 113 12.54 40.48 11.90
CA ALA A 113 12.74 39.12 12.39
C ALA A 113 11.82 38.13 11.63
N LEU A 114 12.38 37.03 11.22
CA LEU A 114 11.67 35.88 10.67
C LEU A 114 11.80 34.73 11.68
N ASN A 115 10.70 34.36 12.35
CA ASN A 115 10.75 33.67 13.63
C ASN A 115 11.71 34.43 14.59
N ASP A 116 12.76 33.75 15.07
CA ASP A 116 13.76 34.36 15.97
C ASP A 116 15.03 34.83 15.24
N LEU A 117 15.09 34.62 13.89
CA LEU A 117 16.24 35.08 13.09
C LEU A 117 16.12 36.58 12.82
N LYS A 118 17.06 37.36 13.37
CA LYS A 118 17.18 38.78 13.12
C LYS A 118 17.79 39.03 11.75
N LEU A 119 17.23 39.98 11.02
CA LEU A 119 17.62 40.35 9.68
C LEU A 119 17.73 41.86 9.59
N ASP A 120 18.64 42.32 8.76
CA ASP A 120 18.83 43.75 8.44
C ASP A 120 18.47 43.97 6.98
N LEU A 121 17.36 44.74 6.76
CA LEU A 121 16.84 45.06 5.43
C LEU A 121 17.12 46.54 5.13
N THR A 122 17.89 46.79 4.08
CA THR A 122 18.21 48.16 3.62
C THR A 122 17.84 48.34 2.16
N GLY A 123 17.71 49.58 1.74
CA GLY A 123 17.46 49.93 0.34
C GLY A 123 16.20 50.72 0.12
N ASN A 124 15.74 50.75 -1.12
CA ASN A 124 14.61 51.58 -1.52
C ASN A 124 13.61 50.80 -2.42
N ILE A 125 12.37 51.23 -2.38
CA ILE A 125 11.24 50.75 -3.17
C ILE A 125 10.57 51.93 -3.87
N GLY A 126 10.45 51.84 -5.20
CA GLY A 126 9.61 52.78 -5.99
C GLY A 126 8.34 52.03 -6.45
N ILE A 127 7.18 52.67 -6.27
CA ILE A 127 5.89 52.14 -6.68
C ILE A 127 5.41 52.89 -7.92
N GLY A 128 5.33 52.23 -9.07
CA GLY A 128 4.71 52.73 -10.29
C GLY A 128 3.29 52.18 -10.50
N GLU A 129 2.63 52.54 -11.59
CA GLU A 129 1.24 52.10 -11.87
C GLU A 129 1.14 50.57 -11.96
N ASP A 130 2.03 49.93 -12.71
CA ASP A 130 2.02 48.47 -12.94
C ASP A 130 3.31 47.78 -12.54
N LYS A 131 4.25 48.47 -11.88
CA LYS A 131 5.55 47.95 -11.55
C LYS A 131 6.14 48.50 -10.27
N TYR A 132 6.99 47.71 -9.64
CA TYR A 132 7.82 48.12 -8.50
C TYR A 132 9.29 48.21 -8.92
N LYS A 133 9.97 49.23 -8.54
CA LYS A 133 11.42 49.35 -8.69
C LYS A 133 12.07 49.08 -7.34
N LEU A 134 12.89 48.05 -7.30
CA LEU A 134 13.51 47.55 -6.07
C LEU A 134 15.04 47.76 -6.12
N ASP A 135 15.61 48.19 -5.03
CA ASP A 135 17.06 48.12 -4.75
C ASP A 135 17.17 47.77 -3.27
N LEU A 136 17.06 46.49 -2.96
CA LEU A 136 16.99 45.98 -1.60
C LEU A 136 18.15 45.04 -1.30
N GLN A 137 18.65 45.12 -0.07
CA GLN A 137 19.64 44.21 0.49
C GLN A 137 19.19 43.74 1.85
N LEU A 138 19.24 42.43 2.06
CA LEU A 138 18.92 41.74 3.31
C LEU A 138 20.14 40.98 3.78
N ASN A 139 20.57 41.22 5.01
CA ASN A 139 21.67 40.53 5.66
C ASN A 139 21.24 39.97 7.02
N ALA A 140 21.94 38.97 7.51
CA ALA A 140 21.83 38.53 8.91
C ALA A 140 22.94 39.20 9.73
N PRO A 141 22.64 40.09 10.70
CA PRO A 141 23.64 40.73 11.55
C PRO A 141 24.26 39.76 12.54
N ASP A 142 23.50 38.76 13.02
CA ASP A 142 24.03 37.67 13.85
C ASP A 142 24.45 36.50 12.95
N THR A 143 25.75 36.19 12.97
CA THR A 143 26.36 35.16 12.12
C THR A 143 26.50 33.80 12.80
N LYS A 144 26.03 33.66 14.03
CA LYS A 144 26.09 32.37 14.75
C LYS A 144 25.16 31.36 14.12
N PHE A 145 25.66 30.17 13.89
CA PHE A 145 24.85 29.06 13.30
C PHE A 145 23.58 28.76 14.07
N ALA A 146 23.57 28.97 15.41
CA ALA A 146 22.39 28.85 16.27
C ALA A 146 21.20 29.68 15.75
N SER A 147 21.47 30.93 15.31
CA SER A 147 20.42 31.83 14.84
C SER A 147 19.78 31.36 13.52
N LEU A 148 20.51 30.63 12.69
CA LEU A 148 19.96 30.03 11.48
C LEU A 148 18.93 28.93 11.79
N LEU A 149 19.05 28.25 12.94
CA LEU A 149 18.09 27.22 13.37
C LEU A 149 16.70 27.81 13.69
N ALA A 150 16.59 29.13 13.93
CA ALA A 150 15.30 29.81 14.08
C ALA A 150 14.42 29.74 12.81
N MET A 151 15.02 29.44 11.64
CA MET A 151 14.29 29.21 10.40
C MET A 151 13.59 27.86 10.33
N VAL A 152 13.91 26.94 11.26
CA VAL A 152 13.25 25.63 11.33
C VAL A 152 11.78 25.82 11.71
N PRO A 153 10.83 25.25 10.95
CA PRO A 153 9.41 25.40 11.21
C PRO A 153 9.04 25.00 12.65
N LYS A 154 8.09 25.73 13.26
CA LYS A 154 7.65 25.50 14.65
C LYS A 154 7.24 24.05 14.94
N THR A 155 6.71 23.34 13.97
CA THR A 155 6.36 21.92 14.10
C THR A 155 7.56 21.00 14.34
N LEU A 156 8.76 21.44 13.96
CA LEU A 156 10.01 20.70 14.12
C LEU A 156 10.92 21.29 15.22
N GLN A 157 10.52 22.38 15.88
CA GLN A 157 11.35 23.04 16.92
C GLN A 157 11.69 22.11 18.07
N HIS A 158 10.80 21.19 18.45
CA HIS A 158 11.06 20.22 19.50
C HIS A 158 12.25 19.28 19.21
N TYR A 159 12.66 19.16 17.92
CA TYR A 159 13.88 18.41 17.55
C TYR A 159 15.16 19.23 17.68
N ILE A 160 15.06 20.55 17.80
CA ILE A 160 16.23 21.44 17.89
C ILE A 160 16.36 22.11 19.26
N GLU A 161 15.41 21.91 20.15
CA GLU A 161 15.44 22.48 21.48
C GLU A 161 16.60 21.92 22.30
N GLY A 162 17.36 22.83 22.92
CA GLY A 162 18.52 22.48 23.74
C GLY A 162 19.77 22.07 22.97
N LEU A 163 19.82 22.19 21.61
CA LEU A 163 21.01 21.88 20.85
C LEU A 163 22.19 22.77 21.19
N GLU A 164 23.34 22.17 21.45
CA GLU A 164 24.63 22.84 21.44
C GLU A 164 25.08 23.02 20.00
N THR A 165 25.35 24.25 19.59
CA THR A 165 25.80 24.55 18.21
C THR A 165 27.06 25.37 18.25
N SER A 166 27.88 25.23 17.19
CA SER A 166 29.03 26.10 16.94
C SER A 166 29.12 26.38 15.45
N GLY A 167 29.97 27.35 15.12
CA GLY A 167 30.21 27.78 13.74
C GLY A 167 29.41 29.01 13.37
N ASP A 168 29.74 29.54 12.21
CA ASP A 168 29.19 30.77 11.69
C ASP A 168 28.50 30.55 10.35
N PHE A 169 27.54 31.43 10.06
CA PHE A 169 26.95 31.52 8.72
C PHE A 169 27.02 32.96 8.20
N LYS A 170 26.89 33.10 6.89
CA LYS A 170 26.69 34.38 6.21
C LYS A 170 25.46 34.24 5.32
N LEU A 171 24.55 35.18 5.48
CA LEU A 171 23.34 35.30 4.63
C LEU A 171 23.35 36.69 4.00
N ASN A 172 23.32 36.75 2.69
CA ASN A 172 23.14 37.97 1.94
C ASN A 172 22.10 37.72 0.85
N VAL A 173 21.09 38.58 0.79
CA VAL A 173 20.06 38.55 -0.26
C VAL A 173 19.98 39.94 -0.87
N THR A 174 19.97 40.02 -2.19
CA THR A 174 19.78 41.28 -2.93
C THR A 174 18.64 41.14 -3.94
N ALA A 175 17.88 42.21 -4.09
CA ALA A 175 16.81 42.31 -5.11
C ALA A 175 16.96 43.69 -5.80
N LYS A 176 17.36 43.70 -7.07
CA LYS A 176 17.62 44.95 -7.81
C LYS A 176 16.98 44.94 -9.18
N GLY A 177 16.17 45.98 -9.47
CA GLY A 177 15.51 46.14 -10.76
C GLY A 177 14.01 46.29 -10.66
N GLU A 178 13.31 46.01 -11.73
CA GLU A 178 11.86 46.13 -11.81
C GLU A 178 11.15 44.78 -11.54
N TYR A 179 10.07 44.84 -10.79
CA TYR A 179 9.15 43.72 -10.56
C TYR A 179 7.77 44.06 -11.15
N TYR A 180 7.30 43.29 -12.12
CA TYR A 180 5.97 43.45 -12.72
C TYR A 180 5.51 42.17 -13.41
N ALA A 181 4.23 41.83 -13.34
CA ALA A 181 3.67 40.60 -13.90
C ALA A 181 4.56 39.37 -13.62
N ASP A 182 5.11 38.73 -14.67
CA ASP A 182 5.99 37.57 -14.56
C ASP A 182 7.50 37.94 -14.56
N HIS A 183 7.83 39.23 -14.47
CA HIS A 183 9.19 39.74 -14.47
C HIS A 183 9.71 39.97 -13.06
N LEU A 184 10.68 39.18 -12.63
CA LEU A 184 11.38 39.35 -11.36
C LEU A 184 12.51 40.38 -11.51
N PRO A 185 12.86 41.14 -10.44
CA PRO A 185 14.12 41.88 -10.37
C PRO A 185 15.29 40.89 -10.39
N ALA A 186 16.49 41.42 -10.63
CA ALA A 186 17.70 40.61 -10.41
C ALA A 186 17.79 40.24 -8.93
N LEU A 187 17.69 38.93 -8.66
CA LEU A 187 17.74 38.34 -7.31
C LEU A 187 19.03 37.59 -7.11
N GLN A 188 19.62 37.72 -5.94
CA GLN A 188 20.76 36.90 -5.52
C GLN A 188 20.63 36.63 -4.01
N ALA A 189 20.61 35.38 -3.63
CA ALA A 189 20.65 34.92 -2.25
C ALA A 189 21.83 33.98 -2.05
N ASN A 190 22.70 34.31 -1.11
CA ASN A 190 23.87 33.52 -0.78
C ASN A 190 23.82 33.13 0.68
N LEU A 191 23.89 31.82 0.94
CA LEU A 191 24.04 31.24 2.27
C LEU A 191 25.35 30.46 2.33
N LEU A 192 26.24 30.88 3.20
CA LEU A 192 27.51 30.20 3.47
C LEU A 192 27.54 29.79 4.95
N VAL A 193 27.68 28.49 5.22
CA VAL A 193 27.92 27.94 6.56
C VAL A 193 29.32 27.32 6.56
N ASN A 194 30.15 27.66 7.53
CA ASN A 194 31.53 27.19 7.62
C ASN A 194 31.75 26.44 8.93
N ASN A 195 32.18 25.18 8.82
CA ASN A 195 32.62 24.33 9.91
C ASN A 195 31.69 24.37 11.15
N ALA A 196 30.39 24.40 10.89
CA ALA A 196 29.40 24.37 11.96
C ALA A 196 29.31 22.98 12.58
N SER A 197 28.81 22.94 13.79
CA SER A 197 28.48 21.68 14.49
C SER A 197 27.15 21.76 15.20
N VAL A 198 26.52 20.59 15.36
CA VAL A 198 25.29 20.40 16.11
C VAL A 198 25.46 19.20 17.03
N LYS A 199 25.13 19.37 18.31
CA LYS A 199 25.21 18.32 19.31
C LYS A 199 24.01 18.38 20.25
N TYR A 200 23.36 17.25 20.49
CA TYR A 200 22.42 17.10 21.59
C TYR A 200 23.20 16.90 22.89
N PRO A 201 22.91 17.65 23.97
CA PRO A 201 23.66 17.56 25.23
C PRO A 201 23.71 16.14 25.80
N GLU A 202 22.62 15.39 25.63
CA GLU A 202 22.46 14.03 26.13
C GLU A 202 23.14 12.94 25.30
N LEU A 203 23.65 13.30 24.10
CA LEU A 203 24.26 12.36 23.16
C LEU A 203 25.78 12.52 23.10
N PRO A 204 26.53 11.40 22.99
CA PRO A 204 27.99 11.44 23.06
C PRO A 204 28.67 12.05 21.83
N GLU A 205 28.01 11.98 20.64
CA GLU A 205 28.57 12.43 19.38
C GLU A 205 27.88 13.69 18.86
N ALA A 206 28.63 14.45 18.04
CA ALA A 206 28.13 15.63 17.34
C ALA A 206 28.16 15.40 15.82
N ILE A 207 27.28 16.06 15.10
CA ILE A 207 27.45 16.28 13.67
C ILE A 207 28.42 17.45 13.52
N ARG A 208 29.56 17.23 12.90
CA ARG A 208 30.66 18.19 12.78
C ARG A 208 30.94 18.55 11.33
N GLN A 209 31.78 19.58 11.15
CA GLN A 209 32.23 20.00 9.81
C GLN A 209 31.06 20.25 8.85
N ILE A 210 29.96 20.78 9.40
CA ILE A 210 28.81 21.17 8.58
C ILE A 210 29.24 22.38 7.74
N ASN A 211 29.26 22.19 6.42
CA ASN A 211 29.53 23.26 5.48
C ASN A 211 28.38 23.31 4.47
N ILE A 212 27.89 24.52 4.21
CA ILE A 212 26.83 24.77 3.21
C ILE A 212 27.35 25.96 2.35
N ASP A 213 27.36 25.79 1.03
CA ASP A 213 27.55 26.86 0.05
C ASP A 213 26.37 26.81 -0.92
N LEU A 214 25.37 27.65 -0.66
CA LEU A 214 24.13 27.75 -1.42
C LEU A 214 24.01 29.14 -2.04
N ASN A 215 23.80 29.19 -3.35
CA ASN A 215 23.43 30.37 -4.08
C ASN A 215 22.10 30.16 -4.81
N VAL A 216 21.20 31.11 -4.69
CA VAL A 216 19.99 31.20 -5.50
C VAL A 216 20.01 32.52 -6.23
N SER A 217 19.84 32.50 -7.54
CA SER A 217 19.93 33.71 -8.37
C SER A 217 18.92 33.75 -9.50
N ASN A 218 18.46 34.95 -9.83
CA ASN A 218 17.77 35.27 -11.06
C ASN A 218 18.40 36.54 -11.63
N PRO A 219 18.84 36.59 -12.89
CA PRO A 219 19.50 37.77 -13.46
C PRO A 219 18.56 38.96 -13.68
N GLY A 220 17.29 38.84 -13.41
CA GLY A 220 16.18 39.67 -13.81
C GLY A 220 15.45 39.10 -15.00
N GLY A 221 14.10 39.05 -14.92
CA GLY A 221 13.28 38.46 -15.97
C GLY A 221 12.33 37.38 -15.46
N PRO A 222 11.97 36.39 -16.30
CA PRO A 222 11.00 35.36 -15.92
C PRO A 222 11.54 34.44 -14.81
N VAL A 223 10.64 33.78 -14.09
CA VAL A 223 10.96 32.79 -13.06
C VAL A 223 11.88 31.69 -13.62
N ASP A 224 11.74 31.35 -14.90
CA ASP A 224 12.54 30.34 -15.59
C ASP A 224 14.05 30.64 -15.63
N SER A 225 14.41 31.93 -15.47
CA SER A 225 15.83 32.33 -15.37
C SER A 225 16.43 32.06 -14.00
N THR A 226 15.66 31.56 -13.04
CA THR A 226 16.13 31.25 -11.70
C THR A 226 17.03 30.02 -11.68
N GLN A 227 18.12 30.12 -10.93
CA GLN A 227 19.11 29.08 -10.70
C GLN A 227 19.27 28.87 -9.19
N LEU A 228 19.28 27.61 -8.76
CA LEU A 228 19.68 27.18 -7.42
C LEU A 228 20.98 26.39 -7.54
N ASN A 229 22.03 26.84 -6.88
CA ASN A 229 23.34 26.22 -6.87
C ASN A 229 23.74 25.88 -5.43
N LEU A 230 23.43 24.67 -4.95
CA LEU A 230 24.03 24.09 -3.75
C LEU A 230 25.38 23.50 -4.15
N LYS A 231 26.43 24.32 -4.11
CA LYS A 231 27.79 23.90 -4.52
C LYS A 231 28.35 22.85 -3.58
N LYS A 232 27.97 22.93 -2.29
CA LYS A 232 28.42 22.00 -1.28
C LYS A 232 27.44 21.97 -0.11
N LEU A 233 27.04 20.76 0.28
CA LEU A 233 26.56 20.42 1.60
C LEU A 233 27.43 19.28 2.09
N SER A 234 28.19 19.46 3.17
CA SER A 234 28.99 18.39 3.75
C SER A 234 28.91 18.38 5.27
N PHE A 235 29.07 17.21 5.85
CA PHE A 235 29.17 17.01 7.29
C PHE A 235 29.94 15.72 7.61
N ASP A 236 30.35 15.58 8.85
CA ASP A 236 30.98 14.37 9.41
C ASP A 236 30.23 13.94 10.67
N ILE A 237 29.95 12.64 10.76
CA ILE A 237 29.37 12.01 11.95
C ILE A 237 30.32 10.90 12.42
N ALA A 238 31.04 11.16 13.51
CA ALA A 238 31.96 10.20 14.12
C ALA A 238 32.96 9.60 13.11
N GLY A 239 33.61 10.44 12.28
CA GLY A 239 34.61 10.03 11.29
C GLY A 239 34.03 9.46 10.00
N ASN A 240 32.74 9.64 9.74
CA ASN A 240 32.09 9.23 8.50
C ASN A 240 31.66 10.47 7.70
N PRO A 241 32.47 10.94 6.76
CA PRO A 241 32.18 12.13 5.98
C PRO A 241 31.13 11.87 4.93
N PHE A 242 30.25 12.86 4.73
CA PHE A 242 29.26 12.89 3.66
C PHE A 242 29.31 14.24 2.95
N SER A 243 29.18 14.24 1.63
CA SER A 243 29.14 15.46 0.83
C SER A 243 28.18 15.32 -0.34
N MET A 244 27.44 16.39 -0.65
CA MET A 244 26.58 16.46 -1.82
C MET A 244 26.59 17.85 -2.45
N TYR A 245 26.24 17.92 -3.72
CA TYR A 245 25.96 19.15 -4.46
C TYR A 245 24.68 18.99 -5.29
N LEU A 246 24.00 20.12 -5.58
CA LEU A 246 22.76 20.12 -6.37
C LEU A 246 22.62 21.45 -7.10
N ASN A 247 22.52 21.42 -8.42
CA ASN A 247 22.24 22.57 -9.26
C ASN A 247 20.90 22.36 -9.96
N ILE A 248 20.05 23.37 -9.89
CA ILE A 248 18.73 23.38 -10.55
C ILE A 248 18.65 24.68 -11.33
N SER A 249 18.30 24.63 -12.59
CA SER A 249 18.00 25.81 -13.41
C SER A 249 16.66 25.59 -14.12
N ASN A 250 16.00 26.70 -14.49
CA ASN A 250 14.71 26.72 -15.14
C ASN A 250 13.63 25.96 -14.35
N PRO A 251 13.05 26.53 -13.27
CA PRO A 251 12.09 25.84 -12.40
C PRO A 251 10.87 25.23 -13.08
N ASN A 252 10.41 25.80 -14.21
CA ASN A 252 9.25 25.28 -14.95
C ASN A 252 9.60 24.10 -15.89
N ASP A 253 10.88 24.02 -16.37
CA ASP A 253 11.41 22.85 -17.11
C ASP A 253 12.80 22.51 -16.52
N PRO A 254 12.86 21.88 -15.34
CA PRO A 254 14.08 21.81 -14.55
C PRO A 254 15.22 21.06 -15.26
N VAL A 255 16.38 21.73 -15.31
CA VAL A 255 17.66 21.08 -15.61
C VAL A 255 18.36 20.81 -14.29
N LEU A 256 18.61 19.55 -14.02
CA LEU A 256 19.16 19.05 -12.77
C LEU A 256 20.60 18.59 -12.98
N ALA A 257 21.49 18.95 -12.06
CA ALA A 257 22.82 18.35 -11.97
C ALA A 257 23.18 18.20 -10.49
N GLY A 258 23.57 17.01 -10.08
CA GLY A 258 23.85 16.75 -8.68
C GLY A 258 24.68 15.50 -8.45
N GLY A 259 25.08 15.31 -7.21
CA GLY A 259 25.78 14.12 -6.78
C GLY A 259 25.93 14.07 -5.26
N ALA A 260 26.16 12.84 -4.78
CA ALA A 260 26.42 12.59 -3.37
C ALA A 260 27.49 11.51 -3.24
N VAL A 261 28.43 11.74 -2.32
CA VAL A 261 29.48 10.78 -1.96
C VAL A 261 29.64 10.76 -0.45
N GLY A 262 29.71 9.57 0.13
CA GLY A 262 29.96 9.47 1.56
C GLY A 262 29.52 8.14 2.18
N VAL A 263 29.68 8.12 3.49
CA VAL A 263 29.34 6.98 4.34
C VAL A 263 28.41 7.46 5.44
N ILE A 264 27.27 6.79 5.57
CA ILE A 264 26.36 6.98 6.69
C ILE A 264 26.40 5.72 7.56
N ASN A 265 26.97 5.85 8.75
CA ASN A 265 26.95 4.81 9.77
C ASN A 265 25.82 5.09 10.77
N PHE A 266 24.74 4.33 10.68
CA PHE A 266 23.55 4.54 11.49
C PHE A 266 23.77 4.31 12.99
N SER A 267 24.72 3.45 13.37
CA SER A 267 25.08 3.27 14.77
C SER A 267 25.74 4.53 15.37
N ASN A 268 26.50 5.25 14.55
CA ASN A 268 27.08 6.53 14.92
C ASN A 268 26.03 7.67 14.82
N LEU A 269 25.15 7.61 13.83
CA LEU A 269 24.05 8.58 13.69
C LEU A 269 23.15 8.58 14.93
N LYS A 270 22.83 7.41 15.49
CA LYS A 270 22.08 7.27 16.75
C LYS A 270 22.78 7.94 17.95
N LYS A 271 24.12 8.00 17.94
CA LYS A 271 24.89 8.68 18.98
C LYS A 271 24.87 10.21 18.82
N ALA A 272 24.50 10.72 17.64
CA ALA A 272 24.45 12.14 17.31
C ALA A 272 23.02 12.70 17.15
N LEU A 273 22.01 11.85 16.92
CA LEU A 273 20.61 12.22 16.77
C LEU A 273 19.70 11.41 17.70
N PRO A 274 18.68 12.01 18.34
CA PRO A 274 17.74 11.35 19.24
C PRO A 274 16.68 10.58 18.44
N LEU A 275 17.03 9.41 17.93
CA LEU A 275 16.09 8.50 17.27
C LEU A 275 15.25 7.80 18.33
N LYS A 276 14.09 8.37 18.66
CA LYS A 276 13.13 7.77 19.61
C LYS A 276 12.35 6.66 18.90
N ASP A 277 12.10 5.55 19.61
CA ASP A 277 11.26 4.43 19.17
C ASP A 277 11.74 3.67 17.91
N ILE A 278 12.93 4.00 17.41
CA ILE A 278 13.52 3.32 16.26
C ILE A 278 14.96 2.91 16.60
N THR A 279 15.28 1.63 16.42
CA THR A 279 16.67 1.19 16.41
C THR A 279 17.13 1.07 14.95
N LEU A 280 18.15 1.85 14.61
CA LEU A 280 18.75 1.84 13.28
C LEU A 280 20.26 1.59 13.42
N GLN A 281 20.78 0.61 12.68
CA GLN A 281 22.20 0.22 12.68
C GLN A 281 22.65 -0.09 11.25
N GLY A 282 23.98 -0.20 11.06
CA GLY A 282 24.59 -0.56 9.79
C GLY A 282 25.15 0.64 9.03
N ILE A 283 25.61 0.38 7.83
CA ILE A 283 26.37 1.33 7.02
C ILE A 283 25.78 1.42 5.62
N VAL A 284 25.56 2.64 5.15
CA VAL A 284 25.23 2.97 3.75
C VAL A 284 26.40 3.76 3.17
N THR A 285 27.00 3.25 2.11
CA THR A 285 27.99 3.95 1.31
C THR A 285 27.37 4.34 -0.02
N THR A 286 27.52 5.60 -0.41
CA THR A 286 26.98 6.11 -1.68
C THR A 286 28.05 6.87 -2.46
N ASP A 287 28.03 6.68 -3.77
CA ASP A 287 28.77 7.48 -4.76
C ASP A 287 27.87 7.57 -5.99
N MET A 288 27.24 8.74 -6.19
CA MET A 288 26.26 8.93 -7.26
C MET A 288 26.32 10.32 -7.86
N THR A 289 26.03 10.41 -9.16
CA THR A 289 25.92 11.66 -9.90
C THR A 289 24.76 11.57 -10.90
N PHE A 290 24.14 12.72 -11.16
CA PHE A 290 23.12 12.85 -12.21
C PHE A 290 23.20 14.21 -12.90
N ASN A 291 22.80 14.26 -14.18
CA ASN A 291 22.74 15.47 -14.98
C ASN A 291 21.77 15.31 -16.13
N GLY A 292 20.84 16.24 -16.31
CA GLY A 292 19.92 16.27 -17.43
C GLY A 292 18.66 17.07 -17.16
N LYS A 293 17.84 17.23 -18.18
CA LYS A 293 16.50 17.80 -18.01
C LYS A 293 15.55 16.79 -17.36
N TYR A 294 14.75 17.25 -16.41
CA TYR A 294 13.74 16.42 -15.77
C TYR A 294 12.70 15.89 -16.79
N GLN A 295 12.36 16.70 -17.80
CA GLN A 295 11.47 16.33 -18.90
C GLN A 295 11.95 15.07 -19.66
N TYR A 296 13.25 14.79 -19.72
CA TYR A 296 13.75 13.55 -20.34
C TYR A 296 13.35 12.31 -19.58
N ILE A 297 13.27 12.41 -18.25
CA ILE A 297 12.76 11.33 -17.39
C ILE A 297 11.27 11.16 -17.60
N GLU A 298 10.51 12.26 -17.65
CA GLU A 298 9.05 12.23 -17.85
C GLU A 298 8.64 11.60 -19.20
N LYS A 299 9.47 11.84 -20.23
CA LYS A 299 9.24 11.31 -21.59
C LYS A 299 9.97 10.00 -21.86
N GLU A 300 10.50 9.35 -20.83
CA GLU A 300 11.27 8.09 -20.92
C GLU A 300 12.46 8.14 -21.88
N GLN A 301 12.99 9.35 -22.13
CA GLN A 301 14.19 9.58 -22.97
C GLN A 301 15.44 9.45 -22.12
N TYR A 302 15.62 8.32 -21.50
CA TYR A 302 16.67 8.07 -20.48
C TYR A 302 18.08 8.23 -21.04
N GLU A 303 18.30 8.03 -22.34
CA GLU A 303 19.59 8.24 -23.02
C GLU A 303 20.07 9.70 -22.99
N LYS A 304 19.15 10.65 -22.74
CA LYS A 304 19.45 12.09 -22.65
C LYS A 304 19.69 12.54 -21.21
N PHE A 305 19.44 11.67 -20.23
CA PHE A 305 19.66 11.95 -18.82
C PHE A 305 20.79 11.08 -18.29
N ILE A 306 21.79 11.69 -17.67
CA ILE A 306 22.90 10.96 -17.04
C ILE A 306 22.53 10.70 -15.60
N ALA A 307 22.52 9.45 -15.18
CA ALA A 307 22.48 9.05 -13.78
C ALA A 307 23.36 7.81 -13.62
N LYS A 308 24.31 7.88 -12.73
CA LYS A 308 25.23 6.78 -12.46
C LYS A 308 25.67 6.81 -11.00
N GLY A 309 25.95 5.65 -10.48
CA GLY A 309 26.48 5.52 -9.12
C GLY A 309 26.25 4.14 -8.53
N ASN A 310 26.68 4.00 -7.31
CA ASN A 310 26.53 2.80 -6.52
C ASN A 310 26.07 3.14 -5.11
N ILE A 311 25.18 2.29 -4.58
CA ILE A 311 24.81 2.28 -3.17
C ILE A 311 25.17 0.90 -2.63
N ILE A 312 25.93 0.87 -1.55
CA ILE A 312 26.32 -0.36 -0.84
C ILE A 312 25.71 -0.30 0.56
N LEU A 313 24.96 -1.36 0.90
CA LEU A 313 24.33 -1.55 2.19
C LEU A 313 25.10 -2.64 2.94
N LYS A 314 25.42 -2.39 4.20
CA LYS A 314 26.12 -3.37 5.04
C LYS A 314 25.55 -3.38 6.45
N ASP A 315 25.18 -4.57 6.92
CA ASP A 315 24.74 -4.85 8.29
C ASP A 315 23.62 -3.91 8.76
N LEU A 316 22.67 -3.54 7.84
CA LEU A 316 21.55 -2.71 8.21
C LEU A 316 20.59 -3.48 9.10
N LEU A 317 20.12 -2.84 10.15
CA LEU A 317 19.07 -3.32 11.05
C LEU A 317 18.12 -2.18 11.38
N LEU A 318 16.84 -2.39 11.09
CA LEU A 318 15.75 -1.49 11.46
C LEU A 318 14.82 -2.23 12.43
N VAL A 319 14.68 -1.73 13.66
CA VAL A 319 13.71 -2.24 14.65
C VAL A 319 12.75 -1.11 14.99
N ASN A 320 11.46 -1.38 14.91
CA ASN A 320 10.38 -0.47 15.28
C ASN A 320 9.20 -1.26 15.86
N ALA A 321 8.08 -0.59 16.18
CA ALA A 321 6.89 -1.25 16.73
C ALA A 321 6.24 -2.27 15.77
N GLU A 322 6.33 -2.04 14.46
CA GLU A 322 5.80 -2.94 13.44
C GLU A 322 6.68 -4.18 13.26
N PHE A 323 8.00 -4.00 13.35
CA PHE A 323 9.00 -5.05 13.22
C PHE A 323 9.86 -5.12 14.50
N PRO A 324 9.33 -5.69 15.59
CA PRO A 324 10.03 -5.71 16.89
C PRO A 324 11.29 -6.61 16.88
N GLU A 325 11.35 -7.61 16.02
CA GLU A 325 12.55 -8.44 15.82
C GLU A 325 13.51 -7.82 14.79
N GLY A 326 13.06 -6.79 14.09
CA GLY A 326 13.82 -6.02 13.12
C GLY A 326 13.78 -6.56 11.69
N ILE A 327 14.01 -5.63 10.76
CA ILE A 327 14.36 -5.92 9.37
C ILE A 327 15.87 -5.82 9.26
N SER A 328 16.53 -6.92 8.94
CA SER A 328 17.99 -6.97 8.76
C SER A 328 18.35 -7.07 7.28
N ILE A 329 19.31 -6.24 6.84
CA ILE A 329 19.92 -6.33 5.51
C ILE A 329 21.44 -6.48 5.72
N PRO A 330 21.94 -7.72 5.84
CA PRO A 330 23.38 -7.96 6.03
C PRO A 330 24.21 -7.40 4.88
N GLN A 331 23.70 -7.50 3.65
CA GLN A 331 24.39 -7.06 2.46
C GLN A 331 23.40 -6.61 1.37
N GLY A 332 23.73 -5.50 0.71
CA GLY A 332 23.02 -5.01 -0.46
C GLY A 332 23.93 -4.20 -1.38
N SER A 333 23.71 -4.30 -2.69
CA SER A 333 24.44 -3.53 -3.69
C SER A 333 23.51 -3.13 -4.82
N VAL A 334 23.40 -1.82 -5.03
CA VAL A 334 22.58 -1.21 -6.08
C VAL A 334 23.46 -0.37 -6.99
N THR A 335 23.37 -0.58 -8.30
CA THR A 335 23.95 0.30 -9.31
C THR A 335 22.87 1.16 -9.93
N ILE A 336 23.09 2.47 -9.97
CA ILE A 336 22.17 3.47 -10.50
C ILE A 336 22.48 3.68 -11.99
N THR A 337 21.44 3.65 -12.81
CA THR A 337 21.46 4.06 -14.22
C THR A 337 20.26 4.96 -14.49
N PRO A 338 20.20 5.73 -15.59
CA PRO A 338 19.06 6.60 -15.85
C PRO A 338 17.73 5.86 -15.95
N ALA A 339 17.73 4.69 -16.58
CA ALA A 339 16.54 3.90 -16.81
C ALA A 339 16.09 3.08 -15.60
N GLN A 340 17.04 2.68 -14.75
CA GLN A 340 16.77 1.71 -13.69
C GLN A 340 17.81 1.67 -12.57
N LEU A 341 17.38 1.21 -11.42
CA LEU A 341 18.25 0.76 -10.35
C LEU A 341 18.50 -0.75 -10.53
N ASN A 342 19.75 -1.14 -10.67
CA ASN A 342 20.11 -2.55 -10.78
C ASN A 342 20.53 -3.09 -9.41
N LEU A 343 19.67 -3.92 -8.83
CA LEU A 343 19.92 -4.63 -7.59
C LEU A 343 20.77 -5.87 -7.91
N LYS A 344 22.09 -5.79 -7.68
CA LYS A 344 23.00 -6.91 -7.94
C LYS A 344 22.77 -8.05 -6.96
N GLN A 345 22.57 -7.69 -5.70
CA GLN A 345 22.24 -8.60 -4.63
C GLN A 345 21.71 -7.82 -3.44
N LEU A 346 20.58 -8.27 -2.89
CA LEU A 346 20.07 -7.83 -1.61
C LEU A 346 19.76 -9.05 -0.78
N GLN A 347 20.43 -9.20 0.35
CA GLN A 347 20.07 -10.18 1.36
C GLN A 347 19.28 -9.47 2.45
N ALA A 348 18.10 -9.98 2.77
CA ALA A 348 17.27 -9.44 3.83
C ALA A 348 16.72 -10.55 4.71
N LYS A 349 16.49 -10.22 5.97
CA LYS A 349 15.78 -11.08 6.94
C LYS A 349 14.68 -10.25 7.60
N VAL A 350 13.48 -10.80 7.63
CA VAL A 350 12.31 -10.22 8.31
C VAL A 350 11.68 -11.33 9.12
N PHE A 351 11.61 -11.16 10.43
CA PHE A 351 11.27 -12.24 11.35
C PHE A 351 12.20 -13.47 11.12
N SER A 352 11.62 -14.68 11.05
CA SER A 352 12.36 -15.90 10.74
C SER A 352 12.55 -16.16 9.24
N SER A 353 12.11 -15.23 8.38
CA SER A 353 12.16 -15.35 6.93
C SER A 353 13.42 -14.74 6.35
N ASP A 354 14.03 -15.39 5.36
CA ASP A 354 15.18 -14.90 4.61
C ASP A 354 14.82 -14.63 3.15
N PHE A 355 15.43 -13.59 2.58
CA PHE A 355 15.21 -13.18 1.19
C PHE A 355 16.54 -12.84 0.54
N THR A 356 16.78 -13.38 -0.63
CA THR A 356 17.86 -12.95 -1.53
C THR A 356 17.22 -12.48 -2.83
N LEU A 357 17.38 -11.19 -3.10
CA LEU A 357 16.79 -10.52 -4.26
C LEU A 357 17.88 -10.06 -5.22
N GLN A 358 17.66 -10.27 -6.51
CA GLN A 358 18.44 -9.73 -7.62
C GLN A 358 17.45 -9.23 -8.68
N GLY A 359 17.76 -8.14 -9.36
CA GLY A 359 16.83 -7.63 -10.37
C GLY A 359 17.00 -6.16 -10.64
N ASN A 360 15.94 -5.54 -11.11
CA ASN A 360 15.92 -4.12 -11.40
C ASN A 360 14.62 -3.47 -10.94
N ILE A 361 14.74 -2.19 -10.65
CA ILE A 361 13.63 -1.28 -10.40
C ILE A 361 13.67 -0.24 -11.51
N SER A 362 12.63 -0.16 -12.32
CA SER A 362 12.41 0.91 -13.30
C SER A 362 11.42 1.93 -12.75
N ASN A 363 11.26 3.05 -13.45
CA ASN A 363 10.34 4.13 -13.06
C ASN A 363 10.58 4.70 -11.64
N TYR A 364 11.81 4.55 -11.10
CA TYR A 364 12.12 4.99 -9.74
C TYR A 364 12.10 6.52 -9.58
N LEU A 365 12.49 7.27 -10.62
CA LEU A 365 12.46 8.72 -10.59
C LEU A 365 11.03 9.28 -10.61
N PRO A 366 10.13 8.88 -11.55
CA PRO A 366 8.71 9.22 -11.48
C PRO A 366 8.02 8.79 -10.18
N TYR A 367 8.38 7.62 -9.64
CA TYR A 367 7.87 7.18 -8.34
C TYR A 367 8.24 8.16 -7.22
N VAL A 368 9.51 8.59 -7.14
CA VAL A 368 9.99 9.50 -6.08
C VAL A 368 9.42 10.91 -6.24
N PHE A 369 9.36 11.43 -7.47
CA PHE A 369 8.99 12.83 -7.71
C PHE A 369 7.50 13.05 -7.95
N LYS A 370 6.77 12.06 -8.47
CA LYS A 370 5.36 12.19 -8.84
C LYS A 370 4.43 11.17 -8.15
N ASN A 371 4.98 10.31 -7.29
CA ASN A 371 4.25 9.22 -6.64
C ASN A 371 3.57 8.27 -7.65
N GLU A 372 4.22 8.06 -8.81
CA GLU A 372 3.79 7.09 -9.81
C GLU A 372 4.07 5.65 -9.36
N THR A 373 3.58 4.67 -10.12
CA THR A 373 3.77 3.25 -9.82
C THR A 373 5.25 2.85 -9.94
N LEU A 374 5.83 2.27 -8.89
CA LEU A 374 7.16 1.67 -8.91
C LEU A 374 7.12 0.34 -9.69
N LYS A 375 7.98 0.20 -10.70
CA LYS A 375 8.04 -1.02 -11.52
C LYS A 375 9.32 -1.80 -11.24
N GLY A 376 9.24 -3.12 -11.26
CA GLY A 376 10.42 -3.94 -11.01
C GLY A 376 10.30 -5.39 -11.42
N ASN A 377 11.45 -5.99 -11.74
CA ASN A 377 11.56 -7.42 -12.02
C ASN A 377 12.68 -8.02 -11.17
N PHE A 378 12.34 -9.08 -10.44
CA PHE A 378 13.24 -9.68 -9.47
C PHE A 378 13.32 -11.20 -9.60
N SER A 379 14.51 -11.74 -9.33
CA SER A 379 14.70 -13.11 -8.93
C SER A 379 14.68 -13.17 -7.40
N LEU A 380 13.76 -13.92 -6.83
CA LEU A 380 13.62 -14.14 -5.40
C LEU A 380 14.12 -15.56 -5.08
N HIS A 381 15.11 -15.65 -4.22
CA HIS A 381 15.53 -16.90 -3.59
C HIS A 381 15.35 -16.80 -2.07
N SER A 382 14.79 -17.85 -1.47
CA SER A 382 14.61 -17.94 -0.02
C SER A 382 14.76 -19.39 0.45
N ASN A 383 15.39 -19.59 1.61
CA ASN A 383 15.41 -20.90 2.26
C ASN A 383 14.12 -21.11 3.07
N ARG A 384 13.59 -20.04 3.67
CA ARG A 384 12.40 -20.11 4.51
C ARG A 384 11.63 -18.80 4.51
N ILE A 385 10.32 -18.89 4.28
CA ILE A 385 9.36 -17.80 4.49
C ILE A 385 8.29 -18.30 5.47
N ASN A 386 8.07 -17.58 6.57
CA ASN A 386 7.02 -17.86 7.55
C ASN A 386 5.91 -16.80 7.41
N LEU A 387 4.90 -17.11 6.62
CA LEU A 387 3.77 -16.18 6.36
C LEU A 387 2.94 -15.90 7.62
N ASN A 388 2.93 -16.82 8.59
CA ASN A 388 2.19 -16.64 9.85
C ASN A 388 2.68 -15.40 10.63
N GLU A 389 3.99 -15.15 10.63
CA GLU A 389 4.58 -14.01 11.33
C GLU A 389 4.16 -12.67 10.71
N PHE A 390 4.06 -12.61 9.38
CA PHE A 390 3.60 -11.42 8.66
C PHE A 390 2.11 -11.13 8.94
N ILE A 391 1.27 -12.15 8.93
CA ILE A 391 -0.17 -12.02 9.23
C ILE A 391 -0.36 -11.52 10.66
N ILE A 392 0.38 -12.08 11.63
CA ILE A 392 0.32 -11.65 13.04
C ILE A 392 0.80 -10.20 13.21
N ALA A 393 1.89 -9.83 12.52
CA ALA A 393 2.43 -8.47 12.61
C ALA A 393 1.45 -7.43 12.06
N GLN A 394 0.83 -7.69 10.91
CA GLN A 394 -0.21 -6.81 10.35
C GLN A 394 -1.42 -6.69 11.27
N ALA A 395 -1.89 -7.80 11.85
CA ALA A 395 -3.02 -7.78 12.79
C ALA A 395 -2.71 -6.95 14.04
N LYS A 396 -1.46 -6.99 14.54
CA LYS A 396 -1.02 -6.15 15.68
C LYS A 396 -0.97 -4.67 15.31
N ALA A 397 -0.42 -4.32 14.15
CA ALA A 397 -0.34 -2.94 13.67
C ALA A 397 -1.73 -2.31 13.51
N ALA A 398 -2.70 -3.06 12.97
CA ALA A 398 -4.09 -2.63 12.82
C ALA A 398 -4.80 -2.36 14.17
N ARG A 399 -4.42 -3.06 15.23
CA ARG A 399 -4.97 -2.84 16.60
C ARG A 399 -4.39 -1.60 17.28
N GLN A 400 -3.11 -1.31 17.09
CA GLN A 400 -2.45 -0.14 17.66
C GLN A 400 -2.98 1.16 17.09
N THR A 401 -3.25 1.22 15.77
CA THR A 401 -3.88 2.38 15.13
C THR A 401 -5.29 2.68 15.64
N LYS A 402 -6.05 1.68 16.10
CA LYS A 402 -7.37 1.88 16.73
C LYS A 402 -7.29 2.39 18.17
N SER A 403 -6.25 2.04 18.91
CA SER A 403 -6.04 2.51 20.28
C SER A 403 -5.65 3.98 20.33
N ASP A 404 -4.83 4.45 19.41
CA ASP A 404 -4.40 5.85 19.33
C ASP A 404 -5.51 6.80 18.85
N THR A 405 -6.47 6.31 18.03
CA THR A 405 -7.61 7.12 17.59
C THR A 405 -8.66 7.30 18.67
N THR A 406 -8.80 6.38 19.62
CA THR A 406 -9.73 6.53 20.76
C THR A 406 -9.20 7.44 21.89
N ALA A 407 -7.88 7.60 21.99
CA ALA A 407 -7.26 8.50 22.96
C ALA A 407 -7.14 9.97 22.51
N ARG A 408 -7.38 10.27 21.23
CA ARG A 408 -7.31 11.62 20.64
C ARG A 408 -8.64 12.22 20.23
N ALA A 409 -9.77 11.60 20.57
CA ALA A 409 -11.13 12.09 20.23
C ALA A 409 -11.65 13.21 21.13
N SER A 410 -10.78 14.11 21.62
CA SER A 410 -11.18 15.34 22.27
C SER A 410 -10.23 16.50 21.96
N ALA A 411 -10.06 16.84 20.68
CA ALA A 411 -9.69 18.16 20.19
C ALA A 411 -9.77 18.18 18.65
N ASP A 412 -10.76 18.89 18.16
CA ASP A 412 -10.96 19.42 16.83
C ASP A 412 -10.66 18.54 15.60
N SER A 413 -11.75 18.04 15.10
CA SER A 413 -11.93 17.41 13.79
C SER A 413 -11.81 18.40 12.63
N ILE A 414 -10.84 18.18 11.74
CA ILE A 414 -11.09 18.32 10.30
C ILE A 414 -10.57 17.03 9.67
N ALA A 415 -11.50 16.29 9.07
CA ALA A 415 -11.30 15.03 8.41
C ALA A 415 -10.24 15.12 7.31
N LEU A 416 -9.19 14.33 7.43
CA LEU A 416 -8.35 13.96 6.31
C LEU A 416 -8.45 12.46 6.13
N THR A 417 -9.19 12.11 5.07
CA THR A 417 -9.17 10.88 4.28
C THR A 417 -9.12 9.56 5.06
N ASP A 418 -10.23 8.85 4.98
CA ASP A 418 -10.37 7.43 5.27
C ASP A 418 -9.17 6.64 4.75
N LYS A 419 -8.24 6.30 5.63
CA LYS A 419 -7.40 5.14 5.40
C LYS A 419 -8.32 3.92 5.55
N PRO A 420 -8.49 3.09 4.51
CA PRO A 420 -9.28 1.88 4.65
C PRO A 420 -8.65 1.04 5.77
N THR A 421 -9.39 0.82 6.84
CA THR A 421 -9.01 -0.18 7.85
C THR A 421 -9.07 -1.54 7.18
N ALA A 422 -7.91 -2.14 6.92
CA ALA A 422 -7.82 -3.53 6.46
C ALA A 422 -8.63 -4.44 7.39
N ALA A 423 -9.23 -5.48 6.85
CA ALA A 423 -9.79 -6.57 7.64
C ALA A 423 -8.67 -7.09 8.55
N GLU A 424 -8.95 -7.27 9.85
CA GLU A 424 -7.97 -7.82 10.80
C GLU A 424 -7.49 -9.17 10.24
N GLY A 425 -6.22 -9.25 9.79
CA GLY A 425 -5.61 -10.49 9.29
C GLY A 425 -5.40 -10.62 7.77
N ALA A 426 -5.97 -9.76 6.93
CA ALA A 426 -5.72 -9.80 5.49
C ALA A 426 -4.32 -9.27 5.15
N LEU A 427 -3.55 -10.00 4.34
CA LEU A 427 -2.26 -9.54 3.82
C LEU A 427 -2.51 -8.54 2.66
N GLU A 428 -2.44 -7.24 2.95
CA GLU A 428 -2.72 -6.19 1.96
C GLU A 428 -1.58 -6.03 0.96
N ILE A 429 -1.92 -6.07 -0.33
CA ILE A 429 -0.99 -5.81 -1.43
C ILE A 429 -0.98 -4.31 -1.74
N PRO A 430 0.19 -3.65 -1.81
CA PRO A 430 0.27 -2.23 -2.14
C PRO A 430 -0.30 -1.90 -3.52
N LYS A 431 -0.89 -0.69 -3.65
CA LYS A 431 -1.52 -0.23 -4.90
C LYS A 431 -0.55 0.41 -5.89
N ASN A 432 0.53 1.02 -5.39
CA ASN A 432 1.46 1.82 -6.18
C ASN A 432 2.74 1.06 -6.56
N ILE A 433 2.64 -0.25 -6.76
CA ILE A 433 3.72 -1.11 -7.23
C ILE A 433 3.24 -1.97 -8.39
N ASP A 434 4.14 -2.25 -9.32
CA ASP A 434 4.04 -3.22 -10.41
C ASP A 434 5.35 -4.01 -10.45
N VAL A 435 5.41 -5.08 -9.68
CA VAL A 435 6.64 -5.86 -9.52
C VAL A 435 6.40 -7.34 -9.81
N GLN A 436 7.37 -7.94 -10.48
CA GLN A 436 7.36 -9.35 -10.85
C GLN A 436 8.53 -10.08 -10.19
N PHE A 437 8.23 -11.22 -9.58
CA PHE A 437 9.20 -12.12 -8.99
C PHE A 437 9.22 -13.44 -9.76
N THR A 438 10.40 -13.86 -10.18
CA THR A 438 10.69 -15.27 -10.48
C THR A 438 11.18 -15.91 -9.18
N SER A 439 10.37 -16.77 -8.59
CA SER A 439 10.55 -17.25 -7.22
C SER A 439 11.13 -18.66 -7.19
N ASN A 440 12.06 -18.89 -6.27
CA ASN A 440 12.59 -20.19 -5.90
C ASN A 440 12.75 -20.23 -4.38
N ILE A 441 11.75 -20.79 -3.70
CA ILE A 441 11.66 -20.79 -2.24
C ILE A 441 11.69 -22.23 -1.74
N SER A 442 12.63 -22.56 -0.86
CA SER A 442 12.78 -23.92 -0.35
C SER A 442 11.65 -24.33 0.57
N THR A 443 11.21 -23.43 1.47
CA THR A 443 10.16 -23.72 2.44
C THR A 443 9.29 -22.48 2.70
N ILE A 444 7.97 -22.65 2.67
CA ILE A 444 6.99 -21.69 3.16
C ILE A 444 6.21 -22.34 4.29
N LEU A 445 6.06 -21.62 5.41
CA LEU A 445 5.15 -21.98 6.50
C LEU A 445 3.91 -21.10 6.40
N PHE A 446 2.75 -21.72 6.28
CA PHE A 446 1.46 -21.04 6.21
C PHE A 446 0.40 -21.84 6.97
N ASP A 447 -0.19 -21.24 8.00
CA ASP A 447 -1.02 -21.92 8.98
C ASP A 447 -0.27 -23.13 9.55
N ASN A 448 -0.82 -24.32 9.48
CA ASN A 448 -0.19 -25.59 9.86
C ASN A 448 0.49 -26.31 8.70
N LEU A 449 0.56 -25.68 7.50
CA LEU A 449 1.16 -26.25 6.30
C LEU A 449 2.66 -25.96 6.22
N THR A 450 3.41 -26.97 5.83
CA THR A 450 4.79 -26.86 5.37
C THR A 450 4.82 -27.09 3.86
N ILE A 451 5.00 -26.02 3.11
CA ILE A 451 5.05 -26.03 1.65
C ILE A 451 6.52 -25.97 1.22
N ARG A 452 6.95 -26.86 0.34
CA ARG A 452 8.34 -26.98 -0.08
C ARG A 452 8.52 -26.79 -1.57
N ASN A 453 9.76 -26.47 -1.99
CA ASN A 453 10.18 -26.39 -3.39
C ASN A 453 9.28 -25.47 -4.25
N VAL A 454 8.92 -24.31 -3.70
CA VAL A 454 8.01 -23.37 -4.35
C VAL A 454 8.74 -22.66 -5.49
N LYS A 455 8.27 -22.83 -6.72
CA LYS A 455 8.86 -22.23 -7.93
C LYS A 455 7.77 -21.73 -8.84
N GLY A 456 7.98 -20.56 -9.44
CA GLY A 456 7.03 -19.93 -10.37
C GLY A 456 7.18 -18.43 -10.40
N GLN A 457 6.19 -17.77 -11.01
CA GLN A 457 6.16 -16.32 -11.07
C GLN A 457 5.07 -15.79 -10.14
N ILE A 458 5.41 -14.71 -9.44
CA ILE A 458 4.49 -13.95 -8.59
C ILE A 458 4.59 -12.50 -9.06
N SER A 459 3.49 -11.90 -9.45
CA SER A 459 3.43 -10.47 -9.73
C SER A 459 2.51 -9.76 -8.75
N LEU A 460 2.93 -8.58 -8.30
CA LEU A 460 2.16 -7.69 -7.44
C LEU A 460 1.87 -6.44 -8.25
N ASP A 461 0.61 -6.17 -8.54
CA ASP A 461 0.17 -5.01 -9.30
C ASP A 461 -1.18 -4.51 -8.79
N ASN A 462 -1.27 -3.22 -8.47
CA ASN A 462 -2.51 -2.52 -8.10
C ASN A 462 -3.38 -3.32 -7.10
N ALA A 463 -2.83 -3.66 -5.96
CA ALA A 463 -3.48 -4.43 -4.88
C ALA A 463 -3.81 -5.90 -5.22
N VAL A 464 -3.26 -6.45 -6.29
CA VAL A 464 -3.45 -7.84 -6.73
C VAL A 464 -2.12 -8.58 -6.75
N ALA A 465 -2.09 -9.77 -6.13
CA ALA A 465 -1.02 -10.74 -6.31
C ALA A 465 -1.47 -11.81 -7.31
N THR A 466 -0.78 -11.92 -8.45
CA THR A 466 -1.04 -12.93 -9.47
C THR A 466 0.04 -14.01 -9.42
N LEU A 467 -0.40 -15.26 -9.35
CA LEU A 467 0.45 -16.45 -9.32
C LEU A 467 0.40 -17.13 -10.69
N LYS A 468 1.57 -17.39 -11.26
CA LYS A 468 1.66 -18.06 -12.57
C LYS A 468 2.59 -19.25 -12.50
N ASN A 469 2.05 -20.43 -12.80
CA ASN A 469 2.75 -21.71 -12.77
C ASN A 469 3.51 -21.92 -11.45
N LEU A 470 2.88 -21.54 -10.33
CA LEU A 470 3.48 -21.71 -9.01
C LEU A 470 3.39 -23.19 -8.61
N SER A 471 4.49 -23.91 -8.77
CA SER A 471 4.63 -25.32 -8.39
C SER A 471 5.15 -25.44 -6.97
N MET A 472 4.66 -26.41 -6.24
CA MET A 472 5.05 -26.66 -4.85
C MET A 472 4.82 -28.12 -4.44
N ASP A 473 5.58 -28.57 -3.45
CA ASP A 473 5.40 -29.87 -2.81
C ASP A 473 4.76 -29.67 -1.44
N MET A 474 3.68 -30.36 -1.17
CA MET A 474 2.97 -30.34 0.10
C MET A 474 2.08 -31.59 0.25
N LEU A 475 1.71 -31.93 1.48
CA LEU A 475 0.79 -33.05 1.77
C LEU A 475 1.21 -34.35 1.06
N GLU A 476 2.53 -34.65 1.05
CA GLU A 476 3.17 -35.77 0.40
C GLU A 476 3.03 -35.85 -1.14
N GLY A 477 2.41 -34.83 -1.74
CA GLY A 477 2.20 -34.72 -3.18
C GLY A 477 2.70 -33.39 -3.74
N LYS A 478 2.15 -33.02 -4.91
CA LYS A 478 2.53 -31.81 -5.64
C LYS A 478 1.31 -30.99 -6.02
N MET A 479 1.48 -29.68 -6.07
CA MET A 479 0.47 -28.76 -6.58
C MET A 479 1.07 -27.76 -7.57
N VAL A 480 0.33 -27.44 -8.62
CA VAL A 480 0.60 -26.29 -9.49
C VAL A 480 -0.59 -25.36 -9.41
N MET A 481 -0.33 -24.11 -9.05
CA MET A 481 -1.36 -23.08 -8.86
C MET A 481 -1.16 -21.95 -9.88
N ASN A 482 -2.26 -21.53 -10.49
CA ASN A 482 -2.39 -20.28 -11.24
C ASN A 482 -3.58 -19.52 -10.68
N GLY A 483 -3.54 -18.19 -10.68
CA GLY A 483 -4.67 -17.37 -10.23
C GLY A 483 -4.24 -16.11 -9.53
N GLN A 484 -5.16 -15.54 -8.77
CA GLN A 484 -4.95 -14.24 -8.15
C GLN A 484 -5.54 -14.17 -6.74
N TYR A 485 -4.89 -13.35 -5.92
CA TYR A 485 -5.36 -12.85 -4.65
C TYR A 485 -5.52 -11.34 -4.77
N ASN A 486 -6.72 -10.82 -4.56
CA ASN A 486 -7.06 -9.43 -4.78
C ASN A 486 -7.49 -8.75 -3.48
N THR A 487 -6.79 -7.68 -3.13
CA THR A 487 -7.00 -6.84 -1.95
C THR A 487 -7.41 -5.41 -2.29
N ALA A 488 -7.95 -5.16 -3.49
CA ALA A 488 -8.44 -3.83 -3.89
C ALA A 488 -9.50 -3.31 -2.89
N ASN A 489 -10.31 -4.22 -2.34
CA ASN A 489 -11.09 -4.03 -1.12
C ASN A 489 -10.51 -4.90 0.00
N PRO A 490 -9.66 -4.36 0.87
CA PRO A 490 -9.01 -5.15 1.91
C PRO A 490 -9.96 -5.70 2.99
N LYS A 491 -11.19 -5.19 3.07
CA LYS A 491 -12.23 -5.71 3.98
C LYS A 491 -12.85 -7.02 3.47
N ILE A 492 -12.82 -7.24 2.16
CA ILE A 492 -13.40 -8.42 1.50
C ILE A 492 -12.42 -8.85 0.41
N PRO A 493 -11.25 -9.40 0.80
CA PRO A 493 -10.30 -9.90 -0.18
C PRO A 493 -10.88 -11.09 -0.93
N THR A 494 -10.47 -11.28 -2.19
CA THR A 494 -10.96 -12.36 -3.04
C THR A 494 -9.82 -13.21 -3.58
N VAL A 495 -10.11 -14.47 -3.83
CA VAL A 495 -9.23 -15.41 -4.53
C VAL A 495 -9.93 -15.99 -5.74
N ASP A 496 -9.14 -16.24 -6.79
CA ASP A 496 -9.56 -16.96 -7.99
C ASP A 496 -8.39 -17.82 -8.46
N PHE A 497 -8.47 -19.14 -8.22
CA PHE A 497 -7.37 -20.06 -8.46
C PHE A 497 -7.77 -21.20 -9.40
N LYS A 498 -6.82 -21.59 -10.23
CA LYS A 498 -6.80 -22.85 -10.96
C LYS A 498 -5.73 -23.76 -10.37
N LEU A 499 -6.17 -24.87 -9.82
CA LEU A 499 -5.33 -25.81 -9.08
C LEU A 499 -5.19 -27.11 -9.86
N ASN A 500 -3.94 -27.60 -9.99
CA ASN A 500 -3.64 -28.95 -10.42
C ASN A 500 -2.89 -29.64 -9.27
N ILE A 501 -3.51 -30.62 -8.68
CA ILE A 501 -3.04 -31.38 -7.52
C ILE A 501 -2.68 -32.80 -7.98
N SER A 502 -1.55 -33.29 -7.54
CA SER A 502 -1.09 -34.65 -7.84
C SER A 502 -0.70 -35.39 -6.56
N ASP A 503 -1.31 -36.54 -6.35
CA ASP A 503 -0.98 -37.52 -5.33
C ASP A 503 -0.95 -36.96 -3.89
N PHE A 504 -1.89 -36.03 -3.51
CA PHE A 504 -2.02 -35.58 -2.12
C PHE A 504 -2.50 -36.73 -1.23
N ASP A 505 -1.88 -36.89 -0.07
CA ASP A 505 -2.38 -37.76 0.97
C ASP A 505 -3.72 -37.24 1.51
N ILE A 506 -4.76 -38.06 1.49
CA ILE A 506 -6.13 -37.69 1.86
C ILE A 506 -6.22 -37.30 3.34
N HIS A 507 -5.57 -38.06 4.22
CA HIS A 507 -5.59 -37.80 5.65
C HIS A 507 -4.84 -36.51 6.00
N ALA A 508 -3.65 -36.33 5.42
CA ALA A 508 -2.87 -35.10 5.58
C ALA A 508 -3.65 -33.87 5.07
N ALA A 509 -4.37 -33.99 3.95
CA ALA A 509 -5.21 -32.91 3.43
C ALA A 509 -6.40 -32.61 4.37
N TYR A 510 -7.04 -33.63 4.93
CA TYR A 510 -8.11 -33.48 5.92
C TYR A 510 -7.63 -32.73 7.17
N GLU A 511 -6.47 -33.12 7.73
CA GLU A 511 -5.89 -32.44 8.90
C GLU A 511 -5.46 -31.00 8.60
N ALA A 512 -4.93 -30.74 7.41
CA ALA A 512 -4.43 -29.43 7.03
C ALA A 512 -5.53 -28.39 6.78
N PHE A 513 -6.64 -28.78 6.16
CA PHE A 513 -7.67 -27.84 5.71
C PHE A 513 -8.94 -27.89 6.54
N THR A 514 -9.21 -26.85 7.34
CA THR A 514 -10.40 -26.74 8.18
C THR A 514 -11.71 -26.88 7.38
N PHE A 515 -11.73 -26.37 6.13
CA PHE A 515 -12.92 -26.49 5.29
C PHE A 515 -13.19 -27.95 4.88
N LEU A 516 -12.16 -28.77 4.64
CA LEU A 516 -12.35 -30.21 4.36
C LEU A 516 -12.92 -30.93 5.56
N ARG A 517 -12.46 -30.62 6.77
CA ARG A 517 -13.01 -31.19 8.01
C ARG A 517 -14.51 -30.90 8.15
N LYS A 518 -14.94 -29.70 7.75
CA LYS A 518 -16.35 -29.30 7.81
C LYS A 518 -17.20 -29.84 6.67
N SER A 519 -16.66 -29.92 5.44
CA SER A 519 -17.42 -30.22 4.23
C SER A 519 -17.34 -31.70 3.79
N ILE A 520 -16.25 -32.41 4.14
CA ILE A 520 -16.03 -33.80 3.73
C ILE A 520 -15.50 -34.62 4.93
N PRO A 521 -16.27 -34.78 6.01
CA PRO A 521 -15.82 -35.48 7.23
C PRO A 521 -15.48 -36.95 6.99
N VAL A 522 -16.01 -37.58 5.95
CA VAL A 522 -15.65 -38.95 5.55
C VAL A 522 -14.16 -39.09 5.26
N ALA A 523 -13.50 -38.05 4.82
CA ALA A 523 -12.06 -38.07 4.53
C ALA A 523 -11.19 -38.36 5.76
N MET A 524 -11.69 -38.12 6.98
CA MET A 524 -11.02 -38.53 8.24
C MET A 524 -10.71 -40.02 8.29
N ASN A 525 -11.62 -40.81 7.76
CA ASN A 525 -11.53 -42.27 7.77
C ASN A 525 -10.94 -42.85 6.47
N CYS A 526 -10.47 -42.00 5.57
CA CYS A 526 -9.88 -42.39 4.28
C CYS A 526 -8.36 -42.42 4.34
N SER A 527 -7.76 -43.46 3.75
CA SER A 527 -6.35 -43.53 3.45
C SER A 527 -6.16 -43.67 1.93
N GLY A 528 -5.06 -43.14 1.41
CA GLY A 528 -4.75 -43.14 0.00
C GLY A 528 -4.40 -41.75 -0.53
N GLN A 529 -4.16 -41.69 -1.83
CA GLN A 529 -3.75 -40.48 -2.49
C GLN A 529 -4.84 -40.00 -3.46
N VAL A 530 -4.96 -38.68 -3.58
CA VAL A 530 -5.92 -38.01 -4.46
C VAL A 530 -5.19 -37.02 -5.37
N SER A 531 -5.59 -36.99 -6.64
CA SER A 531 -5.23 -35.98 -7.61
C SER A 531 -6.47 -35.21 -8.02
N ALA A 532 -6.36 -33.93 -8.32
CA ALA A 532 -7.47 -33.07 -8.71
C ALA A 532 -7.04 -31.99 -9.70
N ALA A 533 -7.94 -31.63 -10.60
CA ALA A 533 -7.83 -30.38 -11.35
C ALA A 533 -9.13 -29.60 -11.16
N MET A 534 -9.02 -28.37 -10.64
CA MET A 534 -10.20 -27.59 -10.29
C MET A 534 -9.95 -26.08 -10.42
N ASN A 535 -11.03 -25.36 -10.68
CA ASN A 535 -11.09 -23.92 -10.49
C ASN A 535 -11.80 -23.65 -9.15
N PHE A 536 -11.38 -22.61 -8.46
CA PHE A 536 -11.93 -22.20 -7.18
C PHE A 536 -11.87 -20.69 -7.02
N SER A 537 -12.99 -20.06 -6.72
CA SER A 537 -13.08 -18.64 -6.38
C SER A 537 -13.91 -18.45 -5.11
N SER A 538 -13.51 -17.49 -4.27
CA SER A 538 -14.21 -17.17 -3.02
C SER A 538 -13.78 -15.80 -2.51
N THR A 539 -14.60 -15.19 -1.62
CA THR A 539 -14.11 -14.18 -0.68
C THR A 539 -13.39 -14.86 0.47
N LEU A 540 -12.48 -14.11 1.12
CA LEU A 540 -11.79 -14.59 2.32
C LEU A 540 -12.29 -13.86 3.56
N ASP A 541 -12.32 -14.58 4.68
CA ASP A 541 -12.55 -13.98 6.00
C ASP A 541 -11.27 -13.36 6.60
N LYS A 542 -11.38 -12.87 7.84
CA LYS A 542 -10.26 -12.24 8.56
C LYS A 542 -9.13 -13.20 8.92
N GLU A 543 -9.38 -14.51 8.92
CA GLU A 543 -8.39 -15.58 9.12
C GLU A 543 -7.80 -16.07 7.79
N MET A 544 -8.06 -15.37 6.66
CA MET A 544 -7.67 -15.76 5.31
C MET A 544 -8.26 -17.10 4.85
N SER A 545 -9.35 -17.54 5.47
CA SER A 545 -10.08 -18.75 5.10
C SER A 545 -11.17 -18.42 4.08
N PRO A 546 -11.45 -19.32 3.11
CA PRO A 546 -12.55 -19.14 2.16
C PRO A 546 -13.91 -19.06 2.85
N VAL A 547 -14.70 -18.04 2.51
CA VAL A 547 -16.10 -17.92 2.93
C VAL A 547 -16.96 -18.81 2.04
N MET A 548 -17.28 -20.01 2.51
CA MET A 548 -17.89 -21.06 1.69
C MET A 548 -19.18 -20.65 0.99
N THR A 549 -20.02 -19.80 1.60
CA THR A 549 -21.24 -19.29 0.97
C THR A 549 -20.99 -18.45 -0.30
N THR A 550 -19.74 -18.04 -0.54
CA THR A 550 -19.31 -17.31 -1.74
C THR A 550 -18.45 -18.16 -2.67
N ALA A 551 -18.18 -19.43 -2.28
CA ALA A 551 -17.28 -20.30 -3.01
C ALA A 551 -17.94 -20.85 -4.27
N ASN A 552 -17.27 -20.69 -5.41
CA ASN A 552 -17.70 -21.15 -6.73
C ASN A 552 -16.53 -21.83 -7.46
N GLY A 553 -16.86 -22.75 -8.37
CA GLY A 553 -15.86 -23.45 -9.15
C GLY A 553 -16.31 -24.83 -9.61
N GLY A 554 -15.35 -25.74 -9.71
CA GLY A 554 -15.59 -27.12 -10.09
C GLY A 554 -14.37 -27.74 -10.76
N GLY A 555 -14.48 -29.00 -11.07
CA GLY A 555 -13.39 -29.78 -11.65
C GLY A 555 -13.60 -31.26 -11.48
N TYR A 556 -12.49 -31.98 -11.40
CA TYR A 556 -12.54 -33.40 -11.09
C TYR A 556 -11.53 -33.78 -10.01
N LEU A 557 -11.86 -34.85 -9.33
CA LEU A 557 -10.99 -35.54 -8.36
C LEU A 557 -10.82 -36.98 -8.83
N GLU A 558 -9.60 -37.50 -8.78
CA GLU A 558 -9.31 -38.89 -9.10
C GLU A 558 -8.38 -39.53 -8.07
N SER A 559 -8.52 -40.83 -7.85
CA SER A 559 -7.64 -41.64 -7.01
C SER A 559 -7.39 -43.00 -7.63
N LYS A 560 -6.17 -43.51 -7.42
CA LYS A 560 -5.79 -44.87 -7.81
C LYS A 560 -6.21 -45.95 -6.79
N GLY A 561 -6.55 -45.50 -5.59
CA GLY A 561 -7.05 -46.37 -4.53
C GLY A 561 -7.35 -45.59 -3.25
N ILE A 562 -8.54 -45.81 -2.70
CA ILE A 562 -8.95 -45.22 -1.41
C ILE A 562 -9.39 -46.39 -0.52
N LEU A 563 -8.91 -46.41 0.70
CA LEU A 563 -9.39 -47.33 1.75
C LEU A 563 -10.21 -46.50 2.75
N ILE A 564 -11.45 -46.87 2.96
CA ILE A 564 -12.34 -46.24 3.93
C ILE A 564 -12.55 -47.24 5.08
N ASN A 565 -12.19 -46.85 6.30
CA ASN A 565 -12.30 -47.69 7.50
C ASN A 565 -13.17 -47.02 8.54
N ASP A 566 -14.04 -47.81 9.22
CA ASP A 566 -14.82 -47.44 10.40
C ASP A 566 -15.61 -46.11 10.24
N ASN A 567 -16.11 -45.84 9.02
CA ASN A 567 -16.92 -44.66 8.77
C ASN A 567 -18.36 -44.88 9.22
N PRO A 568 -18.99 -43.97 10.00
CA PRO A 568 -20.35 -44.13 10.51
C PRO A 568 -21.42 -44.33 9.41
N ALA A 569 -21.30 -43.65 8.27
CA ALA A 569 -22.23 -43.85 7.16
C ALA A 569 -22.06 -45.23 6.50
N MET A 570 -20.82 -45.69 6.37
CA MET A 570 -20.55 -47.03 5.84
C MET A 570 -20.99 -48.12 6.80
N ASN A 571 -20.78 -47.94 8.10
CA ASN A 571 -21.30 -48.88 9.13
C ASN A 571 -22.83 -48.94 9.12
N GLN A 572 -23.51 -47.81 8.90
CA GLN A 572 -24.96 -47.82 8.74
C GLN A 572 -25.38 -48.52 7.45
N LEU A 573 -24.72 -48.30 6.34
CA LEU A 573 -24.95 -49.00 5.08
C LEU A 573 -24.73 -50.51 5.24
N ALA A 574 -23.63 -50.93 5.88
CA ALA A 574 -23.34 -52.33 6.21
C ALA A 574 -24.47 -52.97 7.04
N SER A 575 -24.97 -52.27 8.06
CA SER A 575 -26.10 -52.74 8.89
C SER A 575 -27.40 -52.87 8.10
N VAL A 576 -27.77 -51.86 7.29
CA VAL A 576 -28.99 -51.90 6.45
C VAL A 576 -28.92 -53.01 5.42
N MET A 577 -27.75 -53.23 4.81
CA MET A 577 -27.52 -54.26 3.80
C MET A 577 -27.17 -55.62 4.38
N LYS A 578 -27.02 -55.72 5.72
CA LYS A 578 -26.59 -56.93 6.44
C LYS A 578 -25.31 -57.52 5.86
N ASN A 579 -24.34 -56.68 5.53
CA ASN A 579 -23.06 -57.04 4.93
C ASN A 579 -21.91 -56.28 5.58
N ASP A 580 -21.17 -56.94 6.48
CA ASP A 580 -20.07 -56.32 7.24
C ASP A 580 -18.87 -55.92 6.36
N GLU A 581 -18.74 -56.47 5.14
CA GLU A 581 -17.67 -56.05 4.20
C GLU A 581 -17.80 -54.57 3.77
N LEU A 582 -19.00 -54.02 3.86
CA LEU A 582 -19.27 -52.60 3.54
C LEU A 582 -18.72 -51.65 4.60
N SER A 583 -18.36 -52.10 5.81
CA SER A 583 -17.71 -51.30 6.84
C SER A 583 -16.26 -50.99 6.53
N ARG A 584 -15.62 -51.77 5.67
CA ARG A 584 -14.26 -51.61 5.18
C ARG A 584 -14.24 -51.61 3.67
N LEU A 585 -14.32 -50.45 3.07
CA LEU A 585 -14.39 -50.30 1.62
C LEU A 585 -13.03 -50.00 1.01
N SER A 586 -12.63 -50.85 0.07
CA SER A 586 -11.50 -50.57 -0.81
C SER A 586 -12.01 -50.16 -2.20
N ILE A 587 -11.72 -48.96 -2.61
CA ILE A 587 -12.09 -48.41 -3.92
C ILE A 587 -10.81 -48.37 -4.75
N SER A 588 -10.68 -49.25 -5.74
CA SER A 588 -9.47 -49.40 -6.53
C SER A 588 -9.20 -48.29 -7.54
N LYS A 589 -10.24 -47.62 -8.00
CA LYS A 589 -10.17 -46.48 -8.91
C LYS A 589 -11.41 -45.63 -8.77
N LEU A 590 -11.17 -44.31 -8.64
CA LEU A 590 -12.24 -43.32 -8.48
C LEU A 590 -11.96 -42.12 -9.39
N LYS A 591 -13.01 -41.64 -10.09
CA LYS A 591 -13.00 -40.32 -10.74
C LYS A 591 -14.35 -39.68 -10.49
N ILE A 592 -14.35 -38.49 -9.90
CA ILE A 592 -15.53 -37.73 -9.53
C ILE A 592 -15.41 -36.35 -10.21
N ASP A 593 -16.36 -36.05 -11.08
CA ASP A 593 -16.54 -34.69 -11.59
C ASP A 593 -17.53 -33.94 -10.69
N PHE A 594 -17.23 -32.71 -10.33
CA PHE A 594 -18.05 -31.91 -9.41
C PHE A 594 -18.13 -30.45 -9.80
N LYS A 595 -19.19 -29.78 -9.34
CA LYS A 595 -19.35 -28.34 -9.37
C LYS A 595 -19.47 -27.79 -7.96
N LEU A 596 -19.03 -26.58 -7.78
CA LEU A 596 -19.18 -25.82 -6.54
C LEU A 596 -19.95 -24.53 -6.86
N GLU A 597 -21.13 -24.38 -6.28
CA GLU A 597 -22.02 -23.25 -6.52
C GLU A 597 -22.47 -22.65 -5.19
N ASN A 598 -21.96 -21.45 -4.84
CA ASN A 598 -22.21 -20.80 -3.55
C ASN A 598 -21.97 -21.74 -2.36
N GLY A 599 -20.87 -22.52 -2.44
CA GLY A 599 -20.48 -23.50 -1.43
C GLY A 599 -21.22 -24.82 -1.46
N ASN A 600 -22.27 -24.97 -2.28
CA ASN A 600 -22.93 -26.25 -2.49
C ASN A 600 -22.10 -27.13 -3.44
N ILE A 601 -21.84 -28.35 -3.06
CA ILE A 601 -21.10 -29.33 -3.86
C ILE A 601 -22.11 -30.17 -4.65
N ILE A 602 -22.00 -30.15 -5.98
CA ILE A 602 -22.81 -30.96 -6.88
C ILE A 602 -21.89 -32.02 -7.49
N VAL A 603 -22.18 -33.26 -7.24
CA VAL A 603 -21.44 -34.43 -7.73
C VAL A 603 -22.14 -35.04 -8.92
N GLU A 604 -21.47 -35.02 -10.07
CA GLU A 604 -21.97 -35.63 -11.30
C GLU A 604 -21.95 -37.17 -11.20
N PRO A 605 -22.83 -37.89 -11.93
CA PRO A 605 -22.88 -39.35 -11.83
C PRO A 605 -21.53 -40.02 -12.17
N PHE A 606 -20.97 -40.73 -11.21
CA PHE A 606 -19.75 -41.51 -11.39
C PHE A 606 -19.94 -42.97 -10.99
N LYS A 607 -19.14 -43.87 -11.60
CA LYS A 607 -19.18 -45.31 -11.34
C LYS A 607 -18.02 -45.73 -10.47
N THR A 608 -18.31 -46.56 -9.50
CA THR A 608 -17.35 -47.22 -8.64
C THR A 608 -17.83 -48.66 -8.30
N SER A 609 -17.16 -49.34 -7.39
CA SER A 609 -17.59 -50.63 -6.90
C SER A 609 -17.49 -50.74 -5.38
N PHE A 610 -18.51 -51.31 -4.74
CA PHE A 610 -18.52 -51.62 -3.32
C PHE A 610 -18.60 -53.14 -3.12
N ALA A 611 -17.61 -53.71 -2.44
CA ALA A 611 -17.51 -55.15 -2.25
C ALA A 611 -17.71 -55.97 -3.56
N GLY A 612 -17.10 -55.50 -4.67
CA GLY A 612 -17.21 -56.10 -5.99
C GLY A 612 -18.50 -55.79 -6.77
N ASN A 613 -19.47 -55.10 -6.19
CA ASN A 613 -20.72 -54.71 -6.86
C ASN A 613 -20.60 -53.32 -7.49
N PRO A 614 -21.00 -53.14 -8.76
CA PRO A 614 -20.94 -51.83 -9.41
C PRO A 614 -21.97 -50.88 -8.77
N VAL A 615 -21.53 -49.65 -8.48
CA VAL A 615 -22.33 -48.57 -7.88
C VAL A 615 -22.17 -47.31 -8.71
N THR A 616 -23.26 -46.61 -8.97
CA THR A 616 -23.26 -45.26 -9.52
C THR A 616 -23.71 -44.30 -8.43
N ILE A 617 -22.86 -43.26 -8.14
CA ILE A 617 -23.11 -42.27 -7.10
C ILE A 617 -23.28 -40.91 -7.75
N TYR A 618 -24.28 -40.15 -7.33
CA TYR A 618 -24.52 -38.76 -7.74
C TYR A 618 -25.37 -38.05 -6.69
N GLY A 619 -25.38 -36.70 -6.72
CA GLY A 619 -26.18 -35.92 -5.80
C GLY A 619 -25.57 -34.60 -5.45
N ASN A 620 -26.02 -34.01 -4.37
CA ASN A 620 -25.53 -32.74 -3.90
C ASN A 620 -25.42 -32.70 -2.37
N GLN A 621 -24.60 -31.74 -1.94
CA GLN A 621 -24.42 -31.39 -0.55
C GLN A 621 -24.48 -29.87 -0.43
N THR A 622 -25.31 -29.35 0.45
CA THR A 622 -25.40 -27.91 0.69
C THR A 622 -24.27 -27.41 1.58
N VAL A 623 -24.01 -26.10 1.56
CA VAL A 623 -22.96 -25.44 2.37
C VAL A 623 -23.17 -25.66 3.89
N ASP A 624 -24.39 -25.81 4.34
CA ASP A 624 -24.75 -26.12 5.73
C ASP A 624 -24.75 -27.62 6.05
N GLY A 625 -24.28 -28.45 5.09
CA GLY A 625 -24.05 -29.87 5.29
C GLY A 625 -25.26 -30.78 5.13
N GLN A 626 -26.35 -30.32 4.49
CA GLN A 626 -27.46 -31.20 4.12
C GLN A 626 -27.05 -32.08 2.95
N LEU A 627 -27.42 -33.37 3.03
CA LEU A 627 -27.11 -34.40 2.03
C LEU A 627 -28.33 -34.75 1.20
N ASP A 628 -28.12 -34.89 -0.12
CA ASP A 628 -29.07 -35.51 -1.05
C ASP A 628 -28.27 -36.29 -2.10
N TYR A 629 -27.85 -37.49 -1.73
CA TYR A 629 -27.13 -38.40 -2.63
C TYR A 629 -27.93 -39.63 -2.96
N THR A 630 -27.71 -40.18 -4.14
CA THR A 630 -28.26 -41.42 -4.60
C THR A 630 -27.13 -42.38 -4.96
N LEU A 631 -27.16 -43.58 -4.38
CA LEU A 631 -26.31 -44.70 -4.70
C LEU A 631 -27.13 -45.72 -5.46
N SER A 632 -26.97 -45.78 -6.79
CA SER A 632 -27.62 -46.82 -7.62
C SER A 632 -26.71 -48.02 -7.72
N MET A 633 -27.15 -49.14 -7.24
CA MET A 633 -26.38 -50.39 -7.10
C MET A 633 -27.06 -51.52 -7.85
N ASN A 634 -26.26 -52.33 -8.55
CA ASN A 634 -26.67 -53.62 -9.08
C ASN A 634 -26.05 -54.74 -8.23
N ILE A 635 -26.82 -55.25 -7.30
CA ILE A 635 -26.36 -56.14 -6.23
C ILE A 635 -26.78 -57.55 -6.47
N ASP A 636 -25.83 -58.56 -6.32
CA ASP A 636 -26.17 -59.98 -6.34
C ASP A 636 -27.15 -60.29 -5.22
N ARG A 637 -28.23 -61.01 -5.58
CA ARG A 637 -29.29 -61.44 -4.69
C ARG A 637 -28.81 -62.05 -3.38
N LYS A 638 -27.67 -62.71 -3.37
CA LYS A 638 -27.08 -63.34 -2.18
C LYS A 638 -26.72 -62.38 -1.07
N PHE A 639 -26.49 -61.06 -1.39
CA PHE A 639 -26.15 -60.05 -0.41
C PHE A 639 -27.33 -59.53 0.43
N PHE A 640 -28.57 -59.94 0.12
CA PHE A 640 -29.76 -59.44 0.83
C PHE A 640 -30.18 -60.27 2.06
N GLY A 641 -29.44 -61.26 2.43
CA GLY A 641 -29.77 -62.15 3.52
C GLY A 641 -30.93 -63.13 3.19
N LYS A 642 -31.06 -64.15 4.04
CA LYS A 642 -31.96 -65.26 3.78
C LYS A 642 -33.48 -64.86 3.69
N ASP A 643 -33.90 -63.83 4.38
CA ASP A 643 -35.33 -63.40 4.43
C ASP A 643 -35.76 -62.82 3.08
N ILE A 644 -34.94 -61.95 2.46
CA ILE A 644 -35.28 -61.39 1.15
C ILE A 644 -35.10 -62.41 0.04
N ASP A 645 -34.10 -63.29 0.14
CA ASP A 645 -33.92 -64.39 -0.81
C ASP A 645 -35.10 -65.35 -0.79
N ASN A 646 -35.63 -65.69 0.41
CA ASN A 646 -36.79 -66.53 0.56
C ASN A 646 -38.05 -65.84 0.03
N LEU A 647 -38.26 -64.55 0.30
CA LEU A 647 -39.36 -63.79 -0.26
C LEU A 647 -39.34 -63.81 -1.79
N LEU A 648 -38.17 -63.55 -2.38
CA LEU A 648 -37.98 -63.58 -3.83
C LEU A 648 -38.26 -65.00 -4.40
N LYS A 649 -37.79 -66.06 -3.76
CA LYS A 649 -38.07 -67.46 -4.17
C LYS A 649 -39.55 -67.79 -4.19
N SER A 650 -40.39 -67.11 -3.42
CA SER A 650 -41.85 -67.33 -3.43
C SER A 650 -42.59 -66.70 -4.62
N ILE A 651 -41.84 -65.89 -5.44
CA ILE A 651 -42.45 -65.23 -6.61
C ILE A 651 -42.10 -66.00 -7.87
N PRO A 652 -43.09 -66.46 -8.65
CA PRO A 652 -42.84 -67.19 -9.92
C PRO A 652 -41.97 -66.37 -10.89
N GLY A 653 -40.95 -67.03 -11.49
CA GLY A 653 -40.05 -66.39 -12.46
C GLY A 653 -38.90 -65.56 -11.90
N SER A 654 -38.81 -65.42 -10.59
CA SER A 654 -37.73 -64.67 -9.92
C SER A 654 -36.40 -65.47 -9.82
N ASP A 655 -36.45 -66.81 -10.05
CA ASP A 655 -35.21 -67.62 -10.01
C ASP A 655 -34.15 -67.21 -11.07
N ASN A 656 -34.62 -66.61 -12.14
CA ASN A 656 -33.75 -66.06 -13.21
C ASN A 656 -33.12 -64.69 -12.87
N ILE A 657 -33.54 -64.04 -11.77
CA ILE A 657 -33.03 -62.76 -11.33
C ILE A 657 -31.83 -63.01 -10.40
N LYS A 658 -30.65 -62.88 -10.94
CA LYS A 658 -29.39 -63.03 -10.19
C LYS A 658 -29.01 -61.76 -9.43
N ASN A 659 -29.30 -60.60 -10.02
CA ASN A 659 -28.96 -59.26 -9.47
C ASN A 659 -30.22 -58.39 -9.40
N LEU A 660 -30.25 -57.51 -8.42
CA LEU A 660 -31.31 -56.51 -8.20
C LEU A 660 -30.76 -55.09 -8.30
N ASP A 661 -31.45 -54.25 -9.05
CA ASP A 661 -31.17 -52.82 -9.09
C ASP A 661 -31.83 -52.12 -7.92
N ILE A 662 -31.05 -51.46 -7.09
CA ILE A 662 -31.51 -50.78 -5.87
C ILE A 662 -30.92 -49.39 -5.85
N ASP A 663 -31.70 -48.41 -5.48
CA ASP A 663 -31.22 -47.10 -5.10
C ASP A 663 -31.16 -46.97 -3.57
N ALA A 664 -30.07 -46.51 -3.03
CA ALA A 664 -29.96 -46.05 -1.65
C ALA A 664 -29.88 -44.53 -1.63
N LYS A 665 -30.88 -43.90 -1.03
CA LYS A 665 -30.89 -42.46 -0.79
C LYS A 665 -30.13 -42.16 0.48
N VAL A 666 -29.18 -41.21 0.41
CA VAL A 666 -28.42 -40.70 1.56
C VAL A 666 -28.86 -39.25 1.79
N GLU A 667 -29.63 -39.07 2.83
CA GLU A 667 -30.26 -37.81 3.24
C GLU A 667 -29.76 -37.40 4.65
N GLY A 668 -30.29 -36.31 5.20
CA GLY A 668 -29.93 -35.82 6.54
C GLY A 668 -28.71 -34.88 6.50
N THR A 669 -27.89 -34.93 7.53
CA THR A 669 -26.71 -34.05 7.62
C THR A 669 -25.43 -34.86 7.60
N LEU A 670 -24.31 -34.19 7.31
CA LEU A 670 -22.95 -34.76 7.36
C LEU A 670 -22.63 -35.46 8.71
N SER A 671 -23.17 -34.91 9.82
CA SER A 671 -22.98 -35.49 11.16
C SER A 671 -23.98 -36.61 11.51
N LYS A 672 -25.13 -36.64 10.82
CA LYS A 672 -26.20 -37.64 11.04
C LYS A 672 -26.78 -38.03 9.68
N PRO A 673 -26.03 -38.81 8.85
CA PRO A 673 -26.53 -39.28 7.57
C PRO A 673 -27.64 -40.34 7.82
N VAL A 674 -28.64 -40.30 6.97
CA VAL A 674 -29.77 -41.27 6.99
C VAL A 674 -29.79 -41.97 5.64
N ILE A 675 -29.61 -43.29 5.65
CA ILE A 675 -29.62 -44.11 4.45
C ILE A 675 -30.97 -44.82 4.33
N LYS A 676 -31.70 -44.57 3.23
CA LYS A 676 -33.01 -45.17 2.93
C LYS A 676 -32.89 -45.97 1.66
N PRO A 677 -33.03 -47.32 1.73
CA PRO A 677 -33.08 -48.15 0.52
C PRO A 677 -34.38 -47.91 -0.22
N ASP A 678 -34.32 -47.71 -1.53
CA ASP A 678 -35.46 -47.66 -2.45
C ASP A 678 -35.45 -48.93 -3.33
N LEU A 679 -36.36 -49.86 -3.01
CA LEU A 679 -36.51 -51.13 -3.70
C LEU A 679 -37.47 -51.03 -4.90
N SER A 680 -37.98 -49.87 -5.26
CA SER A 680 -39.00 -49.69 -6.32
C SER A 680 -38.56 -50.28 -7.67
N LYS A 681 -37.27 -50.14 -8.02
CA LYS A 681 -36.69 -50.72 -9.26
C LYS A 681 -36.64 -52.24 -9.20
N ALA A 682 -36.23 -52.80 -8.07
CA ALA A 682 -36.19 -54.25 -7.84
C ALA A 682 -37.59 -54.86 -7.89
N ILE A 683 -38.56 -54.24 -7.22
CA ILE A 683 -39.95 -54.69 -7.24
C ILE A 683 -40.51 -54.68 -8.67
N LYS A 684 -40.30 -53.63 -9.45
CA LYS A 684 -40.73 -53.57 -10.87
C LYS A 684 -40.09 -54.66 -11.71
N ALA A 685 -38.82 -54.94 -11.52
CA ALA A 685 -38.12 -56.01 -12.27
C ALA A 685 -38.68 -57.40 -11.93
N VAL A 686 -38.94 -57.66 -10.67
CA VAL A 686 -39.50 -58.90 -10.20
C VAL A 686 -40.94 -59.07 -10.70
N THR A 687 -41.79 -58.02 -10.63
CA THR A 687 -43.18 -58.06 -11.15
C THR A 687 -43.22 -58.30 -12.64
N LYS A 688 -42.27 -57.66 -13.42
CA LYS A 688 -42.19 -57.86 -14.86
C LYS A 688 -41.76 -59.27 -15.23
N ALA A 689 -40.87 -59.89 -14.43
CA ALA A 689 -40.44 -61.27 -14.62
C ALA A 689 -41.62 -62.27 -14.36
N ALA A 690 -42.38 -62.07 -13.29
CA ALA A 690 -43.56 -62.83 -12.98
C ALA A 690 -44.62 -62.74 -14.08
N GLU A 691 -44.92 -61.55 -14.60
CA GLU A 691 -45.82 -61.32 -15.73
C GLU A 691 -45.36 -62.03 -17.00
N LYS A 692 -44.10 -62.06 -17.28
CA LYS A 692 -43.50 -62.70 -18.46
C LYS A 692 -43.65 -64.24 -18.36
N GLU A 693 -43.43 -64.80 -17.18
CA GLU A 693 -43.56 -66.23 -16.95
C GLU A 693 -45.01 -66.70 -17.02
N LEU A 694 -45.94 -65.96 -16.40
CA LEU A 694 -47.34 -66.18 -16.52
C LEU A 694 -47.86 -66.16 -17.97
N LYS A 695 -47.38 -65.19 -18.77
CA LYS A 695 -47.65 -65.10 -20.22
C LYS A 695 -47.01 -66.26 -21.00
N GLY A 696 -45.76 -66.63 -20.61
CA GLY A 696 -45.05 -67.75 -21.24
C GLY A 696 -45.70 -69.08 -21.00
N ASN A 697 -46.13 -69.35 -19.77
CA ASN A 697 -46.83 -70.56 -19.38
C ASN A 697 -48.21 -70.63 -20.05
N LEU A 698 -48.92 -69.52 -20.18
CA LEU A 698 -50.19 -69.45 -20.95
C LEU A 698 -49.92 -69.71 -22.46
N LEU A 699 -48.90 -69.13 -23.05
CA LEU A 699 -48.54 -69.39 -24.46
C LEU A 699 -48.12 -70.87 -24.69
N GLN A 700 -47.31 -71.46 -23.77
CA GLN A 700 -46.96 -72.88 -23.82
C GLN A 700 -48.16 -73.77 -23.68
N GLY A 701 -49.06 -73.43 -22.76
CA GLY A 701 -50.38 -74.14 -22.56
C GLY A 701 -51.20 -74.08 -23.85
N ILE A 702 -51.27 -72.93 -24.50
CA ILE A 702 -52.00 -72.77 -25.74
C ILE A 702 -51.31 -73.54 -26.89
N GLN A 703 -49.94 -73.46 -26.97
CA GLN A 703 -49.21 -74.24 -28.00
C GLN A 703 -49.32 -75.72 -27.83
N ASN A 704 -49.41 -76.24 -26.58
CA ASN A 704 -49.61 -77.66 -26.27
C ASN A 704 -51.04 -78.14 -26.61
N LEU A 705 -52.02 -77.21 -26.46
CA LEU A 705 -53.43 -77.53 -26.90
C LEU A 705 -53.55 -77.58 -28.44
N PHE A 706 -52.75 -76.83 -29.19
CA PHE A 706 -52.75 -76.91 -30.67
C PHE A 706 -51.80 -78.01 -31.23
N LYS A 707 -50.98 -78.65 -30.44
CA LYS A 707 -50.13 -79.79 -30.83
C LYS A 707 -50.85 -81.16 -30.64
N LYS A 708 -52.07 -81.21 -30.05
CA LYS A 708 -52.86 -82.36 -29.88
C LYS A 708 -54.09 -82.42 -30.83
N LYS A 709 -53.91 -82.02 -32.10
CA LYS A 709 -54.78 -82.41 -33.16
C LYS A 709 -54.03 -82.96 -34.34
#